data_23dcc9f7a31620e3225f31590efd3404
#
_entry.id   23dcc9f7a31620e3225f31590efd3404
#
_cell.length_a   1.000
_cell.length_b   1.000
_cell.length_c   1.000
_cell.angle_alpha   90.00
_cell.angle_beta   90.00
_cell.angle_gamma   90.00
#
_symmetry.space_group_name_H-M   'P 1'
#
loop_
_entity.id
_entity.type
_entity.pdbx_description
1 polymer ?
#
loop_
_entity_poly.entity_id
_entity_poly.type
_entity_poly.pdbx_seq_one_letter_code
_entity_poly.pdbx_strand_id
1 'polypeptide(L)'
;MTSPTTSPSSSPEVSQRAPQNAAAGDTNAHSANLPLRDPLSGADPLAQATPMMAQYLKIKAAHQDYLLFYRMGDFYELFFDDAVVAAAALDITLTHRGKHMGEDTPMCGVPVHAAESYLHRLIRSGHKVAICEQMEDPTEAKKRGSKSVVHRDVVRLVTPGTLSEDALLEAQHHNFLASLVPLSTAVGVAWLDMSTGEFAICETSERDLVALLARLRPSEVVLEAKSLTDISPALQNALAGAVVTPLSISAPVSEHGEAILTTYFPDMVVPSQRSMRAAAGLILDYVRTTQLSALPRIQSPRIEAPHEYMEIDAATRQNLELVTAQAGGRQGSLLATIDRTQTAAGARLLAAWLSAPLCDRRRIEERYDVLSFFMDAPQLLEGVRGFLRASPDISRALTRLSQDRGGPRDVLALAKSISIAQSIQELIRSHDTASHEAASPSSSALPAGLPDQLAPWRDEIASSLAALAHDLDAALADPPPTLIRDGNFIQSGYDAALDDARLLRDESKRVIAAMQLRYSDETGIKSLKVKYNAVLGYHIDVPAAQGDRLLAPPHDAVFIHRQTLANAIRFSTTELAELAGKISRAAEMGLAREHEIFARLRAAVLALLPALDALALRMAELDVYTSLATLARGASW
;
A
#
# COMPACT_ATOMS: atom_id res chain seq x y z
N MET A 1 70.90 -4.28 -0.17
CA MET A 1 71.27 -5.57 -0.80
C MET A 1 70.08 -6.02 -1.60
N THR A 2 70.20 -5.77 -2.82
CA THR A 2 70.03 -6.53 -4.08
C THR A 2 68.59 -6.76 -4.54
N SER A 3 68.22 -5.95 -5.51
CA SER A 3 67.35 -6.35 -6.63
C SER A 3 68.04 -7.42 -7.49
N PRO A 4 67.29 -8.15 -8.36
CA PRO A 4 67.09 -7.69 -9.74
C PRO A 4 65.74 -8.13 -10.34
N THR A 5 65.14 -7.26 -11.15
CA THR A 5 64.99 -7.21 -12.62
C THR A 5 64.58 -8.50 -13.33
N THR A 6 63.42 -8.43 -14.03
CA THR A 6 63.35 -8.62 -15.51
C THR A 6 61.93 -8.36 -16.04
N SER A 7 61.81 -7.50 -17.04
CA SER A 7 60.74 -7.36 -18.05
C SER A 7 61.13 -8.18 -19.30
N PRO A 8 60.41 -8.18 -20.46
CA PRO A 8 59.03 -7.94 -20.81
C PRO A 8 58.46 -8.97 -21.83
N SER A 9 57.17 -8.97 -22.16
CA SER A 9 56.72 -9.31 -23.52
C SER A 9 55.32 -8.82 -23.82
N SER A 10 55.28 -7.92 -24.79
CA SER A 10 54.42 -7.79 -25.97
C SER A 10 52.88 -7.71 -25.80
N SER A 11 52.42 -6.49 -26.09
CA SER A 11 51.07 -6.12 -26.54
C SER A 11 50.73 -6.69 -27.92
N PRO A 12 49.43 -6.71 -28.28
CA PRO A 12 49.07 -6.07 -29.54
C PRO A 12 48.03 -4.97 -29.37
N GLU A 13 48.29 -3.89 -30.06
CA GLU A 13 47.42 -2.76 -30.37
C GLU A 13 46.09 -3.23 -30.97
N VAL A 14 44.96 -2.69 -30.45
CA VAL A 14 43.73 -2.59 -31.22
C VAL A 14 43.27 -1.14 -31.17
N SER A 15 43.29 -0.61 -32.36
CA SER A 15 42.88 0.67 -32.88
C SER A 15 41.67 1.33 -32.17
N GLN A 16 41.91 2.54 -31.67
CA GLN A 16 40.91 3.54 -31.34
C GLN A 16 40.22 4.04 -32.64
N ARG A 17 38.91 3.85 -32.73
CA ARG A 17 38.05 4.68 -33.56
C ARG A 17 36.93 5.23 -32.69
N ALA A 18 37.03 6.51 -32.40
CA ALA A 18 35.95 7.32 -31.90
C ALA A 18 34.85 7.47 -32.97
N PRO A 19 33.59 7.43 -32.64
CA PRO A 19 32.56 8.04 -33.47
C PRO A 19 32.31 9.48 -32.99
N GLN A 20 32.40 10.35 -33.96
CA GLN A 20 32.10 11.77 -33.91
C GLN A 20 30.59 12.03 -33.56
N ASN A 21 30.39 13.15 -32.90
CA ASN A 21 29.17 13.90 -32.71
C ASN A 21 28.06 13.59 -33.71
N ALA A 22 26.88 13.20 -33.20
CA ALA A 22 25.61 13.42 -33.88
C ALA A 22 24.66 14.13 -32.89
N ALA A 23 24.13 15.18 -33.41
CA ALA A 23 23.30 16.25 -32.90
C ALA A 23 22.21 15.83 -31.89
N ALA A 24 21.92 16.78 -30.99
CA ALA A 24 20.68 16.90 -30.23
C ALA A 24 19.46 16.68 -31.15
N GLY A 25 18.73 15.62 -30.87
CA GLY A 25 17.43 15.33 -31.48
C GLY A 25 16.36 15.38 -30.40
N ASP A 26 15.42 16.27 -30.62
CA ASP A 26 14.17 16.48 -29.91
C ASP A 26 13.52 15.17 -29.46
N THR A 27 13.44 14.95 -28.14
CA THR A 27 12.50 13.98 -27.56
C THR A 27 11.17 14.69 -27.26
N ASN A 28 10.50 15.11 -28.32
CA ASN A 28 9.06 15.30 -28.30
C ASN A 28 8.41 13.92 -28.29
N ALA A 29 7.91 13.50 -27.12
CA ALA A 29 7.07 12.32 -27.01
C ALA A 29 5.85 12.50 -27.90
N HIS A 30 5.92 11.91 -29.08
CA HIS A 30 4.76 11.69 -29.93
C HIS A 30 3.80 10.79 -29.14
N SER A 31 2.69 11.35 -28.67
CA SER A 31 1.44 10.60 -28.60
C SER A 31 1.15 10.17 -30.06
N ALA A 32 1.55 8.95 -30.36
CA ALA A 32 1.21 8.31 -31.62
C ALA A 32 -0.31 8.16 -31.66
N ASN A 33 -0.99 9.13 -32.23
CA ASN A 33 -2.29 8.95 -32.83
C ASN A 33 -2.11 7.91 -33.93
N LEU A 34 -2.26 6.63 -33.59
CA LEU A 34 -2.50 5.60 -34.59
C LEU A 34 -3.84 5.93 -35.25
N PRO A 35 -3.91 5.94 -36.61
CA PRO A 35 -5.12 6.32 -37.30
C PRO A 35 -6.25 5.40 -36.89
N LEU A 36 -7.33 5.98 -36.37
CA LEU A 36 -8.63 5.34 -36.28
C LEU A 36 -8.93 4.73 -37.64
N ARG A 37 -8.88 3.39 -37.72
CA ARG A 37 -9.30 2.68 -38.93
C ARG A 37 -10.73 3.07 -39.25
N ASP A 38 -10.95 3.35 -40.53
CA ASP A 38 -12.20 3.76 -41.17
C ASP A 38 -13.42 2.94 -40.65
N PRO A 39 -14.53 3.58 -40.31
CA PRO A 39 -15.74 2.89 -39.82
C PRO A 39 -16.57 2.23 -40.91
N LEU A 40 -15.96 1.72 -42.00
CA LEU A 40 -16.66 1.17 -43.16
C LEU A 40 -16.68 -0.36 -43.27
N SER A 41 -16.34 -1.12 -42.22
CA SER A 41 -16.74 -2.54 -42.15
C SER A 41 -17.82 -2.70 -41.07
N GLY A 42 -19.07 -2.74 -41.52
CA GLY A 42 -20.27 -2.80 -40.66
C GLY A 42 -20.50 -4.12 -39.94
N ALA A 43 -19.48 -4.71 -39.34
CA ALA A 43 -19.60 -5.84 -38.42
C ALA A 43 -19.38 -5.34 -37.00
N ASP A 44 -20.40 -5.46 -36.16
CA ASP A 44 -20.31 -5.20 -34.70
C ASP A 44 -19.19 -6.09 -34.10
N PRO A 45 -18.10 -5.52 -33.55
CA PRO A 45 -17.01 -6.29 -32.94
C PRO A 45 -17.49 -7.20 -31.83
N LEU A 46 -18.60 -6.89 -31.16
CA LEU A 46 -19.20 -7.68 -30.09
C LEU A 46 -19.95 -8.91 -30.64
N ALA A 47 -20.50 -8.85 -31.86
CA ALA A 47 -21.31 -9.93 -32.42
C ALA A 47 -20.48 -11.19 -32.79
N GLN A 48 -19.18 -11.06 -33.02
CA GLN A 48 -18.28 -12.16 -33.36
C GLN A 48 -17.35 -12.59 -32.19
N ALA A 49 -17.45 -11.90 -31.04
CA ALA A 49 -16.64 -12.21 -29.88
C ALA A 49 -17.17 -13.41 -29.11
N THR A 50 -16.26 -14.21 -28.54
CA THR A 50 -16.67 -15.21 -27.54
C THR A 50 -17.31 -14.49 -26.33
N PRO A 51 -18.20 -15.15 -25.55
CA PRO A 51 -18.87 -14.50 -24.41
C PRO A 51 -17.90 -13.85 -23.42
N MET A 52 -16.73 -14.46 -23.18
CA MET A 52 -15.67 -13.91 -22.34
C MET A 52 -15.05 -12.66 -22.97
N MET A 53 -14.73 -12.70 -24.26
CA MET A 53 -14.13 -11.58 -24.97
C MET A 53 -15.12 -10.41 -25.12
N ALA A 54 -16.41 -10.69 -25.29
CA ALA A 54 -17.46 -9.66 -25.28
C ALA A 54 -17.54 -8.94 -23.92
N GLN A 55 -17.41 -9.67 -22.80
CA GLN A 55 -17.34 -9.07 -21.48
C GLN A 55 -16.07 -8.20 -21.33
N TYR A 56 -14.90 -8.70 -21.76
CA TYR A 56 -13.65 -7.94 -21.76
C TYR A 56 -13.77 -6.63 -22.53
N LEU A 57 -14.22 -6.68 -23.79
CA LEU A 57 -14.35 -5.51 -24.65
C LEU A 57 -15.33 -4.47 -24.07
N LYS A 58 -16.43 -4.93 -23.47
CA LYS A 58 -17.39 -4.03 -22.81
C LYS A 58 -16.76 -3.29 -21.62
N ILE A 59 -16.00 -4.00 -20.78
CA ILE A 59 -15.30 -3.40 -19.63
C ILE A 59 -14.21 -2.46 -20.13
N LYS A 60 -13.41 -2.86 -21.13
CA LYS A 60 -12.35 -2.02 -21.70
C LYS A 60 -12.90 -0.74 -22.34
N ALA A 61 -14.05 -0.80 -23.01
CA ALA A 61 -14.70 0.37 -23.60
C ALA A 61 -15.10 1.43 -22.54
N ALA A 62 -15.40 1.00 -21.30
CA ALA A 62 -15.67 1.90 -20.19
C ALA A 62 -14.40 2.47 -19.53
N HIS A 63 -13.23 1.85 -19.76
CA HIS A 63 -11.95 2.19 -19.12
C HIS A 63 -10.80 2.28 -20.16
N GLN A 64 -11.01 3.06 -21.22
CA GLN A 64 -10.09 3.12 -22.38
C GLN A 64 -8.67 3.57 -22.00
N ASP A 65 -8.55 4.52 -21.07
CA ASP A 65 -7.28 5.11 -20.63
C ASP A 65 -6.48 4.24 -19.63
N TYR A 66 -7.00 3.06 -19.26
CA TYR A 66 -6.40 2.17 -18.28
C TYR A 66 -5.98 0.85 -18.93
N LEU A 67 -4.81 0.32 -18.55
CA LEU A 67 -4.45 -1.06 -18.84
C LEU A 67 -5.34 -1.99 -18.02
N LEU A 68 -6.06 -2.90 -18.66
CA LEU A 68 -7.06 -3.74 -17.98
C LEU A 68 -6.43 -5.05 -17.47
N PHE A 69 -6.21 -5.14 -16.16
CA PHE A 69 -5.86 -6.39 -15.48
C PHE A 69 -7.11 -7.25 -15.31
N TYR A 70 -7.36 -8.12 -16.28
CA TYR A 70 -8.57 -8.93 -16.33
C TYR A 70 -8.35 -10.29 -15.67
N ARG A 71 -9.00 -10.57 -14.54
CA ARG A 71 -8.81 -11.79 -13.74
C ARG A 71 -9.26 -13.04 -14.49
N MET A 72 -8.30 -13.96 -14.70
CA MET A 72 -8.53 -15.28 -15.31
C MET A 72 -7.89 -16.37 -14.46
N GLY A 73 -8.66 -16.88 -13.48
CA GLY A 73 -8.14 -17.85 -12.51
C GLY A 73 -6.99 -17.25 -11.67
N ASP A 74 -5.80 -17.82 -11.77
CA ASP A 74 -4.61 -17.39 -11.02
C ASP A 74 -3.77 -16.30 -11.73
N PHE A 75 -4.29 -15.77 -12.86
CA PHE A 75 -3.61 -14.73 -13.64
C PHE A 75 -4.49 -13.51 -13.83
N TYR A 76 -3.86 -12.35 -13.97
CA TYR A 76 -4.43 -11.20 -14.67
C TYR A 76 -3.93 -11.24 -16.11
N GLU A 77 -4.85 -11.37 -17.05
CA GLU A 77 -4.55 -11.38 -18.49
C GLU A 77 -4.89 -10.02 -19.10
N LEU A 78 -4.04 -9.56 -20.00
CA LEU A 78 -4.25 -8.35 -20.81
C LEU A 78 -4.33 -8.76 -22.28
N PHE A 79 -5.15 -8.07 -23.06
CA PHE A 79 -5.39 -8.39 -24.46
C PHE A 79 -5.21 -7.16 -25.34
N PHE A 80 -5.04 -7.37 -26.64
CA PHE A 80 -4.91 -6.35 -27.67
C PHE A 80 -3.77 -5.35 -27.38
N ASP A 81 -4.00 -4.06 -27.55
CA ASP A 81 -3.02 -3.00 -27.34
C ASP A 81 -2.51 -2.96 -25.88
N ASP A 82 -3.38 -3.26 -24.91
CA ASP A 82 -2.98 -3.34 -23.51
C ASP A 82 -1.90 -4.41 -23.29
N ALA A 83 -2.00 -5.55 -23.99
CA ALA A 83 -1.00 -6.61 -23.91
C ALA A 83 0.34 -6.17 -24.50
N VAL A 84 0.33 -5.46 -25.63
CA VAL A 84 1.55 -4.96 -26.28
C VAL A 84 2.26 -3.95 -25.38
N VAL A 85 1.51 -2.97 -24.86
CA VAL A 85 2.04 -1.93 -23.97
C VAL A 85 2.58 -2.54 -22.68
N ALA A 86 1.80 -3.42 -22.03
CA ALA A 86 2.21 -4.05 -20.79
C ALA A 86 3.40 -4.99 -20.96
N ALA A 87 3.44 -5.79 -22.04
CA ALA A 87 4.57 -6.68 -22.32
C ALA A 87 5.87 -5.90 -22.50
N ALA A 88 5.83 -4.78 -23.22
CA ALA A 88 6.98 -3.90 -23.41
C ALA A 88 7.43 -3.23 -22.08
N ALA A 89 6.49 -2.67 -21.30
CA ALA A 89 6.79 -1.99 -20.05
C ALA A 89 7.28 -2.93 -18.94
N LEU A 90 6.80 -4.17 -18.94
CA LEU A 90 7.12 -5.18 -17.92
C LEU A 90 8.25 -6.13 -18.33
N ASP A 91 8.71 -6.07 -19.58
CA ASP A 91 9.67 -7.03 -20.13
C ASP A 91 9.21 -8.49 -19.91
N ILE A 92 7.94 -8.78 -20.31
CA ILE A 92 7.34 -10.11 -20.25
C ILE A 92 6.94 -10.58 -21.64
N THR A 93 6.77 -11.89 -21.79
CA THR A 93 6.45 -12.49 -23.06
C THR A 93 5.08 -12.07 -23.58
N LEU A 94 5.03 -11.48 -24.76
CA LEU A 94 3.82 -11.29 -25.54
C LEU A 94 3.49 -12.60 -26.26
N THR A 95 2.28 -13.11 -26.08
CA THR A 95 1.77 -14.34 -26.71
C THR A 95 0.44 -14.04 -27.42
N HIS A 96 -0.23 -15.06 -27.95
CA HIS A 96 -1.51 -14.92 -28.62
C HIS A 96 -2.52 -15.92 -28.06
N ARG A 97 -3.77 -15.52 -27.95
CA ARG A 97 -4.85 -16.38 -27.46
C ARG A 97 -6.11 -16.26 -28.32
N GLY A 98 -6.29 -17.26 -29.19
CA GLY A 98 -7.44 -17.31 -30.08
C GLY A 98 -7.38 -16.26 -31.20
N LYS A 99 -8.48 -16.12 -31.93
CA LYS A 99 -8.64 -15.16 -33.02
C LYS A 99 -9.83 -14.26 -32.76
N HIS A 100 -9.69 -13.00 -33.05
CA HIS A 100 -10.77 -12.01 -33.07
C HIS A 100 -10.78 -11.32 -34.44
N MET A 101 -11.92 -11.31 -35.11
CA MET A 101 -12.07 -10.77 -36.48
C MET A 101 -11.05 -11.35 -37.51
N GLY A 102 -10.64 -12.62 -37.33
CA GLY A 102 -9.70 -13.31 -38.22
C GLY A 102 -8.20 -13.12 -37.87
N GLU A 103 -7.86 -12.15 -37.04
CA GLU A 103 -6.48 -11.91 -36.56
C GLU A 103 -6.20 -12.58 -35.23
N ASP A 104 -4.94 -12.99 -34.99
CA ASP A 104 -4.51 -13.54 -33.72
C ASP A 104 -4.57 -12.46 -32.63
N THR A 105 -5.19 -12.77 -31.48
CA THR A 105 -5.37 -11.81 -30.37
C THR A 105 -4.11 -11.77 -29.50
N PRO A 106 -3.35 -10.63 -29.51
CA PRO A 106 -2.21 -10.48 -28.61
C PRO A 106 -2.63 -10.60 -27.16
N MET A 107 -1.83 -11.27 -26.35
CA MET A 107 -2.08 -11.49 -24.93
C MET A 107 -0.78 -11.54 -24.15
N CYS A 108 -0.77 -10.96 -22.95
CA CYS A 108 0.22 -11.24 -21.90
C CYS A 108 -0.50 -11.44 -20.58
N GLY A 109 0.20 -11.99 -19.58
CA GLY A 109 -0.40 -12.24 -18.29
C GLY A 109 0.59 -12.21 -17.14
N VAL A 110 0.12 -11.79 -15.98
CA VAL A 110 0.88 -11.75 -14.74
C VAL A 110 0.20 -12.59 -13.67
N PRO A 111 0.96 -13.37 -12.86
CA PRO A 111 0.36 -14.15 -11.78
C PRO A 111 -0.24 -13.23 -10.71
N VAL A 112 -1.42 -13.58 -10.21
CA VAL A 112 -2.13 -12.76 -9.20
C VAL A 112 -1.30 -12.57 -7.94
N HIS A 113 -0.61 -13.61 -7.47
CA HIS A 113 0.23 -13.53 -6.27
C HIS A 113 1.44 -12.61 -6.42
N ALA A 114 1.84 -12.27 -7.65
CA ALA A 114 2.95 -11.37 -7.97
C ALA A 114 2.47 -10.04 -8.59
N ALA A 115 1.15 -9.83 -8.71
CA ALA A 115 0.57 -8.69 -9.43
C ALA A 115 1.04 -7.33 -8.90
N GLU A 116 1.24 -7.19 -7.58
CA GLU A 116 1.71 -5.93 -6.98
C GLU A 116 3.05 -5.46 -7.56
N SER A 117 4.01 -6.36 -7.76
CA SER A 117 5.32 -6.00 -8.30
C SER A 117 5.24 -5.54 -9.77
N TYR A 118 4.37 -6.14 -10.56
CA TYR A 118 4.11 -5.74 -11.94
C TYR A 118 3.32 -4.42 -12.00
N LEU A 119 2.31 -4.26 -11.14
CA LEU A 119 1.56 -3.03 -10.99
C LEU A 119 2.49 -1.84 -10.67
N HIS A 120 3.43 -2.02 -9.73
CA HIS A 120 4.42 -1.01 -9.38
C HIS A 120 5.22 -0.55 -10.61
N ARG A 121 5.71 -1.48 -11.43
CA ARG A 121 6.48 -1.14 -12.64
C ARG A 121 5.65 -0.36 -13.65
N LEU A 122 4.39 -0.75 -13.88
CA LEU A 122 3.48 -0.03 -14.78
C LEU A 122 3.16 1.38 -14.29
N ILE A 123 2.83 1.53 -13.02
CA ILE A 123 2.53 2.84 -12.43
C ILE A 123 3.76 3.77 -12.47
N ARG A 124 4.95 3.26 -12.15
CA ARG A 124 6.20 4.03 -12.27
C ARG A 124 6.53 4.44 -13.70
N SER A 125 6.07 3.69 -14.68
CA SER A 125 6.19 4.04 -16.11
C SER A 125 5.07 4.98 -16.58
N GLY A 126 4.24 5.51 -15.66
CA GLY A 126 3.18 6.48 -15.95
C GLY A 126 1.87 5.86 -16.45
N HIS A 127 1.74 4.54 -16.47
CA HIS A 127 0.50 3.87 -16.89
C HIS A 127 -0.52 3.86 -15.75
N LYS A 128 -1.80 3.91 -16.12
CA LYS A 128 -2.95 3.68 -15.22
C LYS A 128 -3.46 2.26 -15.41
N VAL A 129 -3.92 1.61 -14.35
CA VAL A 129 -4.36 0.21 -14.39
C VAL A 129 -5.76 0.05 -13.79
N ALA A 130 -6.66 -0.61 -14.52
CA ALA A 130 -7.96 -1.04 -14.01
C ALA A 130 -7.88 -2.49 -13.56
N ILE A 131 -8.17 -2.75 -12.29
CA ILE A 131 -8.18 -4.10 -11.72
C ILE A 131 -9.59 -4.65 -11.80
N CYS A 132 -9.75 -5.72 -12.58
CA CYS A 132 -11.01 -6.39 -12.83
C CYS A 132 -11.01 -7.77 -12.18
N GLU A 133 -11.89 -7.98 -11.21
CA GLU A 133 -12.01 -9.21 -10.41
C GLU A 133 -13.21 -10.05 -10.80
N GLN A 134 -13.17 -11.32 -10.42
CA GLN A 134 -14.29 -12.23 -10.50
C GLN A 134 -15.26 -11.92 -9.35
N MET A 135 -16.49 -11.53 -9.70
CA MET A 135 -17.51 -11.13 -8.74
C MET A 135 -18.36 -12.29 -8.24
N GLU A 136 -18.10 -13.51 -8.73
CA GLU A 136 -18.79 -14.74 -8.35
C GLU A 136 -17.86 -15.94 -8.40
N ASP A 137 -18.21 -16.99 -7.65
CA ASP A 137 -17.48 -18.25 -7.71
C ASP A 137 -17.66 -18.92 -9.09
N PRO A 138 -16.58 -19.42 -9.71
CA PRO A 138 -16.66 -20.15 -10.97
C PRO A 138 -17.62 -21.35 -10.96
N THR A 139 -17.89 -21.95 -9.80
CA THR A 139 -18.85 -23.06 -9.65
C THR A 139 -20.29 -22.58 -9.81
N GLU A 140 -20.61 -21.35 -9.37
CA GLU A 140 -21.94 -20.75 -9.56
C GLU A 140 -22.18 -20.42 -11.04
N ALA A 141 -21.18 -19.90 -11.75
CA ALA A 141 -21.27 -19.67 -13.17
C ALA A 141 -21.54 -20.99 -13.94
N LYS A 142 -20.88 -22.09 -13.58
CA LYS A 142 -21.08 -23.40 -14.18
C LYS A 142 -22.51 -23.95 -14.01
N LYS A 143 -23.18 -23.64 -12.88
CA LYS A 143 -24.58 -24.04 -12.65
C LYS A 143 -25.55 -23.40 -13.64
N ARG A 144 -25.23 -22.24 -14.21
CA ARG A 144 -26.05 -21.53 -15.22
C ARG A 144 -25.93 -22.12 -16.64
N GLY A 145 -25.02 -23.06 -16.84
CA GLY A 145 -24.82 -23.77 -18.11
C GLY A 145 -23.40 -23.67 -18.67
N SER A 146 -23.08 -24.56 -19.63
CA SER A 146 -21.72 -24.72 -20.18
C SER A 146 -21.18 -23.49 -20.95
N LYS A 147 -22.05 -22.57 -21.36
CA LYS A 147 -21.69 -21.32 -22.07
C LYS A 147 -21.68 -20.10 -21.15
N SER A 148 -21.98 -20.27 -19.87
CA SER A 148 -21.98 -19.19 -18.91
C SER A 148 -20.56 -18.71 -18.61
N VAL A 149 -20.37 -17.40 -18.56
CA VAL A 149 -19.11 -16.75 -18.19
C VAL A 149 -19.19 -16.27 -16.75
N VAL A 150 -18.11 -16.42 -16.02
CA VAL A 150 -17.97 -15.83 -14.69
C VAL A 150 -18.12 -14.32 -14.79
N HIS A 151 -19.00 -13.74 -14.00
CA HIS A 151 -19.20 -12.28 -13.96
C HIS A 151 -17.94 -11.61 -13.40
N ARG A 152 -17.47 -10.56 -14.10
CA ARG A 152 -16.31 -9.76 -13.72
C ARG A 152 -16.66 -8.29 -13.80
N ASP A 153 -16.08 -7.54 -12.89
CA ASP A 153 -16.22 -6.08 -12.88
C ASP A 153 -14.94 -5.42 -12.40
N VAL A 154 -14.76 -4.14 -12.74
CA VAL A 154 -13.65 -3.34 -12.24
C VAL A 154 -13.92 -2.99 -10.79
N VAL A 155 -13.04 -3.42 -9.92
CA VAL A 155 -13.13 -3.16 -8.47
C VAL A 155 -12.28 -1.98 -8.04
N ARG A 156 -11.32 -1.56 -8.88
CA ARG A 156 -10.40 -0.48 -8.57
C ARG A 156 -9.71 0.07 -9.81
N LEU A 157 -9.51 1.39 -9.82
CA LEU A 157 -8.64 2.09 -10.76
C LEU A 157 -7.38 2.54 -10.00
N VAL A 158 -6.21 2.12 -10.46
CA VAL A 158 -4.92 2.43 -9.84
C VAL A 158 -4.19 3.44 -10.71
N THR A 159 -3.84 4.57 -10.10
CA THR A 159 -3.12 5.66 -10.74
C THR A 159 -1.94 6.10 -9.86
N PRO A 160 -0.97 6.88 -10.36
CA PRO A 160 0.17 7.29 -9.57
C PRO A 160 -0.18 8.00 -8.26
N GLY A 161 -1.25 8.82 -8.25
CA GLY A 161 -1.70 9.55 -7.06
C GLY A 161 -2.61 8.77 -6.12
N THR A 162 -3.11 7.58 -6.53
CA THR A 162 -4.07 6.80 -5.73
C THR A 162 -3.48 5.54 -5.11
N LEU A 163 -2.15 5.45 -5.02
CA LEU A 163 -1.46 4.33 -4.38
C LEU A 163 -1.66 4.34 -2.86
N SER A 164 -1.90 3.17 -2.29
CA SER A 164 -2.04 2.96 -0.84
C SER A 164 -1.25 1.75 -0.32
N GLU A 165 -0.69 0.94 -1.21
CA GLU A 165 0.10 -0.24 -0.87
C GLU A 165 1.54 0.13 -0.50
N ASP A 166 2.03 -0.32 0.67
CA ASP A 166 3.40 -0.04 1.12
C ASP A 166 4.48 -0.51 0.15
N ALA A 167 4.25 -1.65 -0.52
CA ALA A 167 5.20 -2.17 -1.50
C ALA A 167 5.37 -1.27 -2.74
N LEU A 168 4.40 -0.39 -3.00
CA LEU A 168 4.38 0.54 -4.14
C LEU A 168 4.86 1.95 -3.76
N LEU A 169 5.04 2.24 -2.47
CA LEU A 169 5.33 3.54 -1.91
C LEU A 169 6.72 3.60 -1.29
N GLU A 170 7.34 4.77 -1.39
CA GLU A 170 8.53 5.06 -0.62
C GLU A 170 8.13 5.38 0.83
N ALA A 171 8.69 4.65 1.80
CA ALA A 171 8.27 4.76 3.19
C ALA A 171 8.43 6.18 3.76
N GLN A 172 9.51 6.87 3.39
CA GLN A 172 9.90 8.18 3.89
C GLN A 172 9.37 9.36 3.07
N HIS A 173 8.53 9.12 2.04
CA HIS A 173 7.98 10.16 1.18
C HIS A 173 6.45 10.12 1.17
N HIS A 174 5.85 11.30 1.03
CA HIS A 174 4.44 11.41 0.69
C HIS A 174 4.22 11.08 -0.79
N ASN A 175 3.04 10.57 -1.11
CA ASN A 175 2.58 10.34 -2.47
C ASN A 175 1.34 11.19 -2.72
N PHE A 176 1.54 12.46 -3.07
CA PHE A 176 0.44 13.39 -3.21
C PHE A 176 -0.30 13.23 -4.55
N LEU A 177 -1.61 13.10 -4.45
CA LEU A 177 -2.59 13.44 -5.46
C LEU A 177 -2.97 14.90 -5.25
N ALA A 178 -2.94 15.74 -6.28
CA ALA A 178 -3.34 17.13 -6.17
C ALA A 178 -4.48 17.46 -7.14
N SER A 179 -5.29 18.47 -6.83
CA SER A 179 -6.24 19.06 -7.76
C SER A 179 -6.05 20.57 -7.86
N LEU A 180 -6.22 21.12 -9.04
CA LEU A 180 -6.08 22.55 -9.32
C LEU A 180 -7.36 23.06 -9.98
N VAL A 181 -7.95 24.11 -9.41
CA VAL A 181 -9.14 24.76 -9.96
C VAL A 181 -8.93 26.27 -10.04
N PRO A 182 -8.60 26.77 -11.24
CA PRO A 182 -8.49 28.21 -11.45
C PRO A 182 -9.89 28.86 -11.46
N LEU A 183 -10.07 29.92 -10.65
CA LEU A 183 -11.28 30.74 -10.62
C LEU A 183 -10.88 32.22 -10.61
N SER A 184 -11.13 32.91 -11.69
CA SER A 184 -10.79 34.34 -11.87
C SER A 184 -9.29 34.63 -11.62
N THR A 185 -8.92 35.25 -10.50
CA THR A 185 -7.55 35.62 -10.14
C THR A 185 -6.88 34.69 -9.15
N ALA A 186 -7.61 33.71 -8.63
CA ALA A 186 -7.13 32.78 -7.62
C ALA A 186 -7.23 31.34 -8.12
N VAL A 187 -6.34 30.49 -7.63
CA VAL A 187 -6.34 29.05 -7.88
C VAL A 187 -6.60 28.32 -6.58
N GLY A 188 -7.66 27.55 -6.52
CA GLY A 188 -7.88 26.59 -5.45
C GLY A 188 -6.99 25.37 -5.66
N VAL A 189 -6.29 24.97 -4.62
CA VAL A 189 -5.43 23.78 -4.62
C VAL A 189 -5.86 22.87 -3.48
N ALA A 190 -6.03 21.58 -3.79
CA ALA A 190 -6.18 20.55 -2.76
C ALA A 190 -5.17 19.44 -3.02
N TRP A 191 -4.64 18.83 -1.97
CA TRP A 191 -3.75 17.67 -2.08
C TRP A 191 -4.01 16.65 -1.00
N LEU A 192 -3.86 15.40 -1.37
CA LEU A 192 -4.20 14.24 -0.56
C LEU A 192 -3.12 13.17 -0.70
N ASP A 193 -2.62 12.65 0.41
CA ASP A 193 -1.85 11.40 0.43
C ASP A 193 -2.78 10.24 0.77
N MET A 194 -3.10 9.44 -0.25
CA MET A 194 -4.01 8.30 -0.11
C MET A 194 -3.51 7.22 0.86
N SER A 195 -2.21 7.18 1.13
CA SER A 195 -1.61 6.17 2.00
C SER A 195 -1.70 6.51 3.49
N THR A 196 -1.76 7.80 3.82
CA THR A 196 -1.83 8.30 5.20
C THR A 196 -3.19 8.91 5.54
N GLY A 197 -3.95 9.30 4.50
CA GLY A 197 -5.20 10.06 4.64
C GLY A 197 -4.97 11.55 4.89
N GLU A 198 -3.73 12.04 4.85
CA GLU A 198 -3.43 13.47 4.99
C GLU A 198 -4.06 14.27 3.85
N PHE A 199 -4.87 15.25 4.20
CA PHE A 199 -5.59 16.09 3.26
C PHE A 199 -5.43 17.56 3.62
N ALA A 200 -5.11 18.40 2.63
CA ALA A 200 -4.99 19.84 2.83
C ALA A 200 -5.50 20.61 1.62
N ILE A 201 -5.91 21.85 1.88
CA ILE A 201 -6.47 22.78 0.89
C ILE A 201 -5.95 24.19 1.11
N CYS A 202 -5.72 24.91 0.02
CA CYS A 202 -5.40 26.33 0.06
C CYS A 202 -5.94 27.07 -1.15
N GLU A 203 -5.87 28.40 -1.09
CA GLU A 203 -6.04 29.28 -2.22
C GLU A 203 -4.71 29.99 -2.48
N THR A 204 -4.29 30.06 -3.74
CA THR A 204 -3.02 30.69 -4.13
C THR A 204 -3.19 31.51 -5.40
N SER A 205 -2.21 32.35 -5.71
CA SER A 205 -2.14 33.02 -7.00
C SER A 205 -1.52 32.09 -8.06
N GLU A 206 -1.76 32.34 -9.35
CA GLU A 206 -1.10 31.59 -10.43
C GLU A 206 0.43 31.69 -10.33
N ARG A 207 0.96 32.83 -9.89
CA ARG A 207 2.39 33.07 -9.70
C ARG A 207 2.98 32.12 -8.64
N ASP A 208 2.30 31.98 -7.51
CA ASP A 208 2.80 31.24 -6.35
C ASP A 208 2.50 29.73 -6.47
N LEU A 209 1.57 29.36 -7.37
CA LEU A 209 1.22 27.96 -7.67
C LEU A 209 2.43 27.13 -8.10
N VAL A 210 3.35 27.70 -8.89
CA VAL A 210 4.57 27.01 -9.32
C VAL A 210 5.46 26.64 -8.13
N ALA A 211 5.61 27.57 -7.17
CA ALA A 211 6.37 27.32 -5.93
C ALA A 211 5.68 26.28 -5.04
N LEU A 212 4.35 26.31 -4.96
CA LEU A 212 3.55 25.33 -4.23
C LEU A 212 3.70 23.93 -4.84
N LEU A 213 3.60 23.79 -6.15
CA LEU A 213 3.80 22.49 -6.84
C LEU A 213 5.22 21.96 -6.68
N ALA A 214 6.23 22.84 -6.73
CA ALA A 214 7.61 22.46 -6.46
C ALA A 214 7.83 21.98 -5.00
N ARG A 215 7.03 22.50 -4.06
CA ARG A 215 6.98 22.03 -2.66
C ARG A 215 6.33 20.66 -2.53
N LEU A 216 5.14 20.50 -3.11
CA LEU A 216 4.32 19.29 -2.97
C LEU A 216 4.84 18.12 -3.79
N ARG A 217 5.36 18.39 -4.99
CA ARG A 217 5.83 17.37 -5.94
C ARG A 217 4.80 16.24 -6.14
N PRO A 218 3.58 16.59 -6.55
CA PRO A 218 2.51 15.59 -6.66
C PRO A 218 2.86 14.54 -7.71
N SER A 219 2.51 13.28 -7.44
CA SER A 219 2.64 12.18 -8.40
C SER A 219 1.57 12.24 -9.48
N GLU A 220 0.43 12.83 -9.16
CA GLU A 220 -0.69 13.03 -10.08
C GLU A 220 -1.41 14.34 -9.78
N VAL A 221 -1.83 15.03 -10.85
CA VAL A 221 -2.60 16.27 -10.76
C VAL A 221 -3.89 16.14 -11.55
N VAL A 222 -4.99 16.38 -10.88
CA VAL A 222 -6.34 16.37 -11.46
C VAL A 222 -6.74 17.79 -11.80
N LEU A 223 -7.19 17.98 -13.04
CA LEU A 223 -7.64 19.27 -13.58
C LEU A 223 -9.00 19.12 -14.26
N GLU A 224 -9.77 20.18 -14.29
CA GLU A 224 -10.92 20.24 -15.18
C GLU A 224 -10.44 20.24 -16.65
N ALA A 225 -11.02 19.41 -17.52
CA ALA A 225 -10.58 19.24 -18.93
C ALA A 225 -10.53 20.58 -19.70
N LYS A 226 -11.42 21.53 -19.38
CA LYS A 226 -11.41 22.89 -19.97
C LYS A 226 -10.17 23.69 -19.62
N SER A 227 -9.59 23.48 -18.43
CA SER A 227 -8.46 24.24 -17.96
C SER A 227 -7.13 23.84 -18.62
N LEU A 228 -7.10 22.73 -19.36
CA LEU A 228 -5.89 22.26 -20.05
C LEU A 228 -5.49 23.14 -21.24
N THR A 229 -6.43 23.85 -21.86
CA THR A 229 -6.16 24.71 -23.03
C THR A 229 -5.44 25.99 -22.66
N ASP A 230 -5.51 26.41 -21.40
CA ASP A 230 -5.06 27.73 -20.94
C ASP A 230 -3.89 27.67 -19.92
N ILE A 231 -3.19 26.52 -19.86
CA ILE A 231 -2.07 26.34 -18.92
C ILE A 231 -0.85 27.13 -19.41
N SER A 232 -0.31 28.00 -18.53
CA SER A 232 0.91 28.75 -18.83
C SER A 232 2.13 27.83 -18.98
N PRO A 233 3.15 28.23 -19.80
CA PRO A 233 4.37 27.43 -19.96
C PRO A 233 5.11 27.15 -18.62
N ALA A 234 5.06 28.08 -17.67
CA ALA A 234 5.64 27.91 -16.35
C ALA A 234 4.93 26.79 -15.56
N LEU A 235 3.60 26.74 -15.64
CA LEU A 235 2.80 25.71 -15.00
C LEU A 235 2.98 24.35 -15.70
N GLN A 236 3.07 24.33 -17.05
CA GLN A 236 3.38 23.10 -17.78
C GLN A 236 4.71 22.48 -17.33
N ASN A 237 5.74 23.31 -17.19
CA ASN A 237 7.04 22.87 -16.67
C ASN A 237 6.96 22.35 -15.23
N ALA A 238 6.19 23.00 -14.36
CA ALA A 238 5.99 22.57 -12.97
C ALA A 238 5.24 21.23 -12.89
N LEU A 239 4.40 20.92 -13.87
CA LEU A 239 3.63 19.66 -13.96
C LEU A 239 4.39 18.54 -14.68
N ALA A 240 5.55 18.80 -15.29
CA ALA A 240 6.27 17.83 -16.12
C ALA A 240 6.67 16.53 -15.37
N GLY A 241 6.73 16.56 -14.03
CA GLY A 241 7.02 15.40 -13.18
C GLY A 241 5.79 14.64 -12.67
N ALA A 242 4.59 15.12 -12.95
CA ALA A 242 3.33 14.57 -12.49
C ALA A 242 2.49 14.03 -13.66
N VAL A 243 1.71 12.98 -13.38
CA VAL A 243 0.68 12.55 -14.35
C VAL A 243 -0.51 13.50 -14.28
N VAL A 244 -0.84 14.15 -15.39
CA VAL A 244 -1.97 15.07 -15.46
C VAL A 244 -3.21 14.31 -15.90
N THR A 245 -4.27 14.37 -15.10
CA THR A 245 -5.54 13.68 -15.33
C THR A 245 -6.67 14.69 -15.56
N PRO A 246 -7.17 14.85 -16.80
CA PRO A 246 -8.32 15.69 -17.07
C PRO A 246 -9.61 15.05 -16.61
N LEU A 247 -10.49 15.83 -15.95
CA LEU A 247 -11.83 15.41 -15.59
C LEU A 247 -12.88 16.28 -16.27
N SER A 248 -13.94 15.63 -16.77
CA SER A 248 -15.13 16.33 -17.25
C SER A 248 -16.16 16.42 -16.14
N ILE A 249 -16.49 17.64 -15.71
CA ILE A 249 -17.45 17.89 -14.62
C ILE A 249 -18.70 18.54 -15.21
N SER A 250 -19.86 17.97 -14.89
CA SER A 250 -21.16 18.39 -15.45
C SER A 250 -21.87 19.47 -14.62
N ALA A 251 -21.40 19.75 -13.39
CA ALA A 251 -22.04 20.71 -12.46
C ALA A 251 -21.09 21.86 -12.10
N PRO A 252 -21.60 22.99 -11.55
CA PRO A 252 -20.73 24.04 -11.01
C PRO A 252 -19.82 23.47 -9.92
N VAL A 253 -18.53 23.42 -10.19
CA VAL A 253 -17.52 22.69 -9.38
C VAL A 253 -17.51 23.13 -7.90
N SER A 254 -17.81 24.42 -7.64
CA SER A 254 -17.79 24.96 -6.27
C SER A 254 -18.99 24.57 -5.41
N GLU A 255 -20.18 24.47 -5.99
CA GLU A 255 -21.40 24.03 -5.27
C GLU A 255 -21.38 22.54 -5.02
N HIS A 256 -20.93 21.79 -6.01
CA HIS A 256 -20.69 20.36 -5.89
C HIS A 256 -19.62 20.07 -4.81
N GLY A 257 -18.55 20.86 -4.77
CA GLY A 257 -17.49 20.74 -3.76
C GLY A 257 -17.98 20.98 -2.35
N GLU A 258 -18.88 21.96 -2.13
CA GLU A 258 -19.50 22.20 -0.83
C GLU A 258 -20.33 21.01 -0.36
N ALA A 259 -21.17 20.46 -1.23
CA ALA A 259 -21.99 19.30 -0.91
C ALA A 259 -21.15 18.06 -0.56
N ILE A 260 -20.06 17.82 -1.28
CA ILE A 260 -19.13 16.72 -1.01
C ILE A 260 -18.42 16.93 0.33
N LEU A 261 -17.84 18.10 0.58
CA LEU A 261 -17.15 18.40 1.84
C LEU A 261 -18.08 18.21 3.04
N THR A 262 -19.31 18.72 2.97
CA THR A 262 -20.30 18.55 4.04
C THR A 262 -20.65 17.07 4.26
N THR A 263 -20.69 16.28 3.20
CA THR A 263 -20.97 14.84 3.29
C THR A 263 -19.83 14.06 3.93
N TYR A 264 -18.58 14.34 3.54
CA TYR A 264 -17.41 13.64 4.08
C TYR A 264 -16.97 14.13 5.45
N PHE A 265 -17.16 15.44 5.74
CA PHE A 265 -16.69 16.11 6.94
C PHE A 265 -17.79 16.98 7.56
N PRO A 266 -18.82 16.35 8.15
CA PRO A 266 -20.01 17.09 8.66
C PRO A 266 -19.67 18.10 9.76
N ASP A 267 -18.61 17.85 10.53
CA ASP A 267 -18.18 18.72 11.64
C ASP A 267 -17.19 19.83 11.19
N MET A 268 -16.83 19.86 9.91
CA MET A 268 -15.89 20.83 9.38
C MET A 268 -16.56 22.16 9.07
N VAL A 269 -15.91 23.27 9.42
CA VAL A 269 -16.27 24.59 8.90
C VAL A 269 -15.84 24.67 7.44
N VAL A 270 -16.80 24.64 6.53
CA VAL A 270 -16.55 24.68 5.09
C VAL A 270 -15.91 26.03 4.71
N PRO A 271 -14.80 26.06 3.95
CA PRO A 271 -14.14 27.31 3.54
C PRO A 271 -15.09 28.24 2.78
N SER A 272 -14.98 29.54 3.03
CA SER A 272 -15.75 30.56 2.30
C SER A 272 -15.30 30.70 0.85
N GLN A 273 -14.03 30.42 0.56
CA GLN A 273 -13.40 30.55 -0.76
C GLN A 273 -13.94 29.48 -1.73
N ARG A 274 -14.54 29.96 -2.83
CA ARG A 274 -15.12 29.06 -3.84
C ARG A 274 -14.11 28.17 -4.52
N SER A 275 -12.88 28.68 -4.74
CA SER A 275 -11.76 27.97 -5.35
C SER A 275 -11.33 26.77 -4.50
N MET A 276 -11.21 26.96 -3.18
CA MET A 276 -10.87 25.87 -2.23
C MET A 276 -11.94 24.75 -2.24
N ARG A 277 -13.23 25.12 -2.17
CA ARG A 277 -14.33 24.14 -2.23
C ARG A 277 -14.30 23.37 -3.53
N ALA A 278 -14.06 24.07 -4.62
CA ALA A 278 -14.00 23.45 -5.95
C ALA A 278 -12.85 22.46 -6.06
N ALA A 279 -11.65 22.82 -5.58
CA ALA A 279 -10.49 21.94 -5.60
C ALA A 279 -10.69 20.71 -4.70
N ALA A 280 -11.20 20.91 -3.49
CA ALA A 280 -11.51 19.80 -2.58
C ALA A 280 -12.59 18.86 -3.14
N GLY A 281 -13.63 19.40 -3.76
CA GLY A 281 -14.67 18.61 -4.42
C GLY A 281 -14.12 17.78 -5.57
N LEU A 282 -13.26 18.38 -6.40
CA LEU A 282 -12.66 17.73 -7.55
C LEU A 282 -11.81 16.51 -7.16
N ILE A 283 -10.96 16.66 -6.15
CA ILE A 283 -10.09 15.57 -5.69
C ILE A 283 -10.89 14.45 -5.03
N LEU A 284 -11.90 14.79 -4.22
CA LEU A 284 -12.76 13.80 -3.55
C LEU A 284 -13.62 13.02 -4.56
N ASP A 285 -14.15 13.68 -5.59
CA ASP A 285 -14.85 13.00 -6.69
C ASP A 285 -13.94 12.06 -7.46
N TYR A 286 -12.72 12.47 -7.73
CA TYR A 286 -11.74 11.62 -8.37
C TYR A 286 -11.43 10.38 -7.55
N VAL A 287 -11.22 10.56 -6.25
CA VAL A 287 -11.00 9.44 -5.32
C VAL A 287 -12.22 8.51 -5.30
N ARG A 288 -13.42 9.04 -5.22
CA ARG A 288 -14.66 8.24 -5.26
C ARG A 288 -14.78 7.43 -6.54
N THR A 289 -14.43 8.01 -7.68
CA THR A 289 -14.49 7.35 -8.98
C THR A 289 -13.43 6.25 -9.12
N THR A 290 -12.26 6.44 -8.51
CA THR A 290 -11.16 5.47 -8.62
C THR A 290 -11.23 4.34 -7.57
N GLN A 291 -11.87 4.58 -6.41
CA GLN A 291 -11.99 3.62 -5.31
C GLN A 291 -13.39 2.99 -5.25
N LEU A 292 -13.81 2.35 -6.31
CA LEU A 292 -15.18 1.85 -6.55
C LEU A 292 -15.75 0.96 -5.43
N SER A 293 -14.90 0.22 -4.71
CA SER A 293 -15.34 -0.79 -3.71
C SER A 293 -15.31 -0.29 -2.26
N ALA A 294 -14.42 0.64 -1.92
CA ALA A 294 -14.29 1.17 -0.56
C ALA A 294 -13.65 2.55 -0.59
N LEU A 295 -14.33 3.55 -0.02
CA LEU A 295 -13.75 4.87 0.13
C LEU A 295 -12.58 4.82 1.11
N PRO A 296 -11.45 5.46 0.78
CA PRO A 296 -10.32 5.54 1.67
C PRO A 296 -10.67 6.39 2.90
N ARG A 297 -9.96 6.14 3.99
CA ARG A 297 -9.95 7.06 5.11
C ARG A 297 -9.24 8.35 4.68
N ILE A 298 -9.93 9.46 4.77
CA ILE A 298 -9.41 10.80 4.50
C ILE A 298 -9.61 11.62 5.78
N GLN A 299 -8.55 12.26 6.26
CA GLN A 299 -8.64 13.18 7.40
C GLN A 299 -9.37 14.46 7.01
N SER A 300 -9.98 15.13 7.98
CA SER A 300 -10.55 16.45 7.74
C SER A 300 -9.48 17.38 7.16
N PRO A 301 -9.76 18.11 6.06
CA PRO A 301 -8.74 18.88 5.38
C PRO A 301 -8.21 20.02 6.26
N ARG A 302 -6.89 20.11 6.34
CA ARG A 302 -6.20 21.26 6.91
C ARG A 302 -6.28 22.43 5.93
N ILE A 303 -6.81 23.54 6.39
CA ILE A 303 -6.80 24.79 5.62
C ILE A 303 -5.45 25.47 5.84
N GLU A 304 -4.65 25.58 4.78
CA GLU A 304 -3.37 26.28 4.82
C GLU A 304 -3.60 27.76 4.54
N ALA A 305 -3.25 28.60 5.52
CA ALA A 305 -3.43 30.04 5.42
C ALA A 305 -2.33 30.65 4.53
N PRO A 306 -2.62 31.75 3.81
CA PRO A 306 -1.61 32.52 3.10
C PRO A 306 -0.51 32.97 4.06
N HIS A 307 0.76 32.91 3.63
CA HIS A 307 1.95 33.32 4.39
C HIS A 307 2.18 32.56 5.72
N GLU A 308 1.52 31.47 5.97
CA GLU A 308 1.82 30.60 7.12
C GLU A 308 3.23 30.03 7.04
N TYR A 309 3.69 29.75 5.84
CA TYR A 309 5.01 29.19 5.54
C TYR A 309 5.84 30.13 4.66
N MET A 310 7.16 29.99 4.78
CA MET A 310 8.11 30.67 3.92
C MET A 310 7.93 30.24 2.47
N GLU A 311 7.69 31.19 1.59
CA GLU A 311 7.65 30.96 0.15
C GLU A 311 9.06 30.79 -0.40
N ILE A 312 9.33 29.61 -0.96
CA ILE A 312 10.61 29.29 -1.60
C ILE A 312 10.30 28.86 -3.03
N ASP A 313 10.80 29.61 -4.00
CA ASP A 313 10.59 29.30 -5.41
C ASP A 313 11.30 28.00 -5.84
N ALA A 314 10.91 27.46 -7.01
CA ALA A 314 11.40 26.18 -7.51
C ALA A 314 12.93 26.20 -7.74
N ALA A 315 13.48 27.30 -8.27
CA ALA A 315 14.91 27.40 -8.55
C ALA A 315 15.74 27.46 -7.25
N THR A 316 15.27 28.23 -6.27
CA THR A 316 15.89 28.29 -4.94
C THR A 316 15.86 26.93 -4.24
N ARG A 317 14.72 26.20 -4.29
CA ARG A 317 14.63 24.83 -3.73
C ARG A 317 15.64 23.89 -4.36
N GLN A 318 15.80 23.96 -5.67
CA GLN A 318 16.73 23.12 -6.42
C GLN A 318 18.17 23.50 -6.12
N ASN A 319 18.49 24.80 -6.11
CA ASN A 319 19.85 25.28 -5.85
C ASN A 319 20.31 25.03 -4.41
N LEU A 320 19.41 25.08 -3.44
CA LEU A 320 19.69 24.72 -2.04
C LEU A 320 19.66 23.21 -1.79
N GLU A 321 19.29 22.42 -2.79
CA GLU A 321 19.19 20.96 -2.67
C GLU A 321 18.42 20.52 -1.41
N LEU A 322 17.28 21.16 -1.13
CA LEU A 322 16.57 20.98 0.15
C LEU A 322 16.18 19.52 0.39
N VAL A 323 15.51 18.88 -0.56
CA VAL A 323 15.00 17.52 -0.42
C VAL A 323 15.57 16.54 -1.46
N THR A 324 16.10 17.05 -2.56
CA THR A 324 16.74 16.28 -3.64
C THR A 324 18.02 16.97 -4.08
N ALA A 325 19.06 16.18 -4.32
CA ALA A 325 20.32 16.66 -4.86
C ALA A 325 20.21 16.98 -6.37
N GLN A 326 21.07 17.85 -6.89
CA GLN A 326 21.13 18.16 -8.35
C GLN A 326 21.45 16.92 -9.19
N ALA A 327 22.22 16.01 -8.64
CA ALA A 327 22.53 14.72 -9.28
C ALA A 327 21.31 13.76 -9.31
N GLY A 328 20.20 14.13 -8.74
CA GLY A 328 19.02 13.31 -8.56
C GLY A 328 19.04 12.49 -7.27
N GLY A 329 17.83 12.20 -6.75
CA GLY A 329 17.65 11.43 -5.53
C GLY A 329 17.86 12.22 -4.24
N ARG A 330 17.69 11.52 -3.10
CA ARG A 330 17.77 12.14 -1.77
C ARG A 330 19.21 12.33 -1.28
N GLN A 331 20.10 11.40 -1.63
CA GLN A 331 21.50 11.41 -1.18
C GLN A 331 22.21 12.68 -1.67
N GLY A 332 22.88 13.39 -0.76
CA GLY A 332 23.52 14.66 -1.04
C GLY A 332 22.65 15.90 -0.77
N SER A 333 21.35 15.74 -0.50
CA SER A 333 20.47 16.84 -0.14
C SER A 333 20.64 17.30 1.31
N LEU A 334 20.15 18.50 1.62
CA LEU A 334 20.08 19.01 2.99
C LEU A 334 19.27 18.06 3.88
N LEU A 335 18.11 17.58 3.39
CA LEU A 335 17.28 16.62 4.12
C LEU A 335 18.07 15.37 4.48
N ALA A 336 18.84 14.79 3.55
CA ALA A 336 19.64 13.59 3.84
C ALA A 336 20.72 13.87 4.90
N THR A 337 21.24 15.07 4.93
CA THR A 337 22.28 15.49 5.89
C THR A 337 21.74 15.67 7.30
N ILE A 338 20.53 16.23 7.46
CA ILE A 338 19.96 16.55 8.78
C ILE A 338 19.08 15.43 9.35
N ASP A 339 18.60 14.50 8.54
CA ASP A 339 17.68 13.46 8.98
C ASP A 339 18.35 12.44 9.92
N ARG A 340 17.82 12.38 11.13
CA ARG A 340 18.16 11.40 12.17
C ARG A 340 16.90 10.72 12.71
N THR A 341 15.77 10.82 12.00
CA THR A 341 14.50 10.20 12.42
C THR A 341 14.63 8.68 12.51
N GLN A 342 13.80 8.07 13.34
CA GLN A 342 13.76 6.64 13.55
C GLN A 342 12.56 5.98 12.84
N THR A 343 11.54 6.78 12.47
CA THR A 343 10.29 6.30 11.89
C THR A 343 10.07 6.87 10.48
N ALA A 344 9.33 6.15 9.65
CA ALA A 344 8.94 6.64 8.33
C ALA A 344 8.02 7.88 8.44
N ALA A 345 7.12 7.91 9.42
CA ALA A 345 6.24 9.04 9.68
C ALA A 345 7.03 10.30 10.09
N GLY A 346 8.01 10.15 10.98
CA GLY A 346 8.91 11.26 11.36
C GLY A 346 9.73 11.77 10.18
N ALA A 347 10.24 10.87 9.31
CA ALA A 347 10.97 11.25 8.11
C ALA A 347 10.11 12.07 7.12
N ARG A 348 8.84 11.67 6.91
CA ARG A 348 7.89 12.43 6.10
C ARG A 348 7.62 13.81 6.70
N LEU A 349 7.39 13.89 8.01
CA LEU A 349 7.14 15.13 8.71
C LEU A 349 8.36 16.07 8.69
N LEU A 350 9.58 15.56 8.88
CA LEU A 350 10.80 16.34 8.76
C LEU A 350 10.97 16.92 7.35
N ALA A 351 10.71 16.12 6.32
CA ALA A 351 10.72 16.57 4.93
C ALA A 351 9.68 17.67 4.68
N ALA A 352 8.46 17.53 5.23
CA ALA A 352 7.42 18.56 5.17
C ALA A 352 7.85 19.85 5.87
N TRP A 353 8.41 19.77 7.08
CA TRP A 353 8.88 20.96 7.83
C TRP A 353 10.03 21.69 7.10
N LEU A 354 10.97 20.95 6.54
CA LEU A 354 12.06 21.53 5.75
C LEU A 354 11.54 22.17 4.45
N SER A 355 10.54 21.56 3.82
CA SER A 355 9.95 22.05 2.57
C SER A 355 9.05 23.27 2.78
N ALA A 356 8.50 23.46 3.98
CA ALA A 356 7.58 24.52 4.35
C ALA A 356 7.96 25.11 5.73
N PRO A 357 9.06 25.90 5.81
CA PRO A 357 9.47 26.52 7.07
C PRO A 357 8.41 27.50 7.57
N LEU A 358 8.16 27.49 8.88
CA LEU A 358 7.21 28.39 9.51
C LEU A 358 7.68 29.86 9.41
N CYS A 359 6.72 30.78 9.26
CA CYS A 359 6.94 32.22 9.37
C CYS A 359 6.52 32.80 10.75
N ASP A 360 5.66 32.09 11.48
CA ASP A 360 5.21 32.53 12.80
C ASP A 360 6.31 32.31 13.84
N ARG A 361 6.81 33.41 14.40
CA ARG A 361 7.89 33.44 15.38
C ARG A 361 7.54 32.63 16.64
N ARG A 362 6.34 32.76 17.16
CA ARG A 362 5.91 32.04 18.36
C ARG A 362 5.98 30.53 18.16
N ARG A 363 5.43 30.04 17.03
CA ARG A 363 5.48 28.60 16.69
C ARG A 363 6.91 28.08 16.46
N ILE A 364 7.81 28.95 15.99
CA ILE A 364 9.24 28.62 15.84
C ILE A 364 9.90 28.51 17.23
N GLU A 365 9.65 29.47 18.11
CA GLU A 365 10.17 29.46 19.49
C GLU A 365 9.66 28.23 20.26
N GLU A 366 8.39 27.91 20.14
CA GLU A 366 7.79 26.69 20.71
C GLU A 366 8.53 25.42 20.28
N ARG A 367 8.94 25.30 19.00
CA ARG A 367 9.77 24.19 18.53
C ARG A 367 11.16 24.18 19.17
N TYR A 368 11.77 25.35 19.32
CA TYR A 368 13.08 25.44 19.96
C TYR A 368 13.04 25.07 21.44
N ASP A 369 11.97 25.39 22.14
CA ASP A 369 11.80 25.00 23.56
C ASP A 369 11.83 23.44 23.70
N VAL A 370 11.15 22.72 22.81
CA VAL A 370 11.20 21.25 22.82
C VAL A 370 12.59 20.72 22.47
N LEU A 371 13.28 21.34 21.51
CA LEU A 371 14.65 20.95 21.16
C LEU A 371 15.60 21.16 22.35
N SER A 372 15.55 22.33 22.98
CA SER A 372 16.37 22.66 24.16
C SER A 372 16.10 21.66 25.30
N PHE A 373 14.84 21.34 25.57
CA PHE A 373 14.47 20.36 26.57
C PHE A 373 15.14 18.99 26.35
N PHE A 374 15.12 18.47 25.11
CA PHE A 374 15.78 17.19 24.80
C PHE A 374 17.31 17.30 24.77
N MET A 375 17.87 18.46 24.42
CA MET A 375 19.32 18.67 24.48
C MET A 375 19.84 18.63 25.92
N ASP A 376 19.06 19.14 26.87
CA ASP A 376 19.40 19.16 28.30
C ASP A 376 19.14 17.80 28.99
N ALA A 377 18.34 16.91 28.35
CA ALA A 377 17.97 15.60 28.88
C ALA A 377 18.46 14.43 27.99
N PRO A 378 19.79 14.19 27.89
CA PRO A 378 20.36 13.22 26.96
C PRO A 378 19.90 11.78 27.16
N GLN A 379 19.65 11.37 28.41
CA GLN A 379 19.18 10.02 28.72
C GLN A 379 17.73 9.82 28.28
N LEU A 380 16.89 10.85 28.48
CA LEU A 380 15.51 10.86 27.99
C LEU A 380 15.49 10.82 26.45
N LEU A 381 16.32 11.64 25.80
CA LEU A 381 16.47 11.66 24.34
C LEU A 381 16.78 10.26 23.79
N GLU A 382 17.80 9.59 24.30
CA GLU A 382 18.18 8.25 23.83
C GLU A 382 17.09 7.19 24.14
N GLY A 383 16.44 7.27 25.31
CA GLY A 383 15.36 6.36 25.67
C GLY A 383 14.17 6.48 24.72
N VAL A 384 13.70 7.71 24.45
CA VAL A 384 12.61 7.97 23.49
C VAL A 384 12.96 7.46 22.09
N ARG A 385 14.16 7.76 21.60
CA ARG A 385 14.64 7.28 20.30
C ARG A 385 14.73 5.77 20.22
N GLY A 386 15.11 5.12 21.33
CA GLY A 386 15.13 3.65 21.45
C GLY A 386 13.75 3.03 21.21
N PHE A 387 12.71 3.62 21.79
CA PHE A 387 11.32 3.18 21.59
C PHE A 387 10.83 3.47 20.16
N LEU A 388 11.06 4.68 19.65
CA LEU A 388 10.64 5.09 18.30
C LEU A 388 11.20 4.18 17.20
N ARG A 389 12.42 3.66 17.35
CA ARG A 389 13.04 2.75 16.38
C ARG A 389 12.22 1.49 16.13
N ALA A 390 11.46 1.03 17.11
CA ALA A 390 10.61 -0.13 16.99
C ALA A 390 9.15 0.21 16.57
N SER A 391 8.83 1.50 16.42
CA SER A 391 7.48 1.97 16.12
C SER A 391 7.11 1.75 14.65
N PRO A 392 6.02 1.02 14.37
CA PRO A 392 5.46 0.90 13.03
C PRO A 392 4.80 2.19 12.54
N ASP A 393 4.45 2.22 11.24
CA ASP A 393 3.72 3.32 10.62
C ASP A 393 2.21 3.21 10.88
N ILE A 394 1.73 3.92 11.89
CA ILE A 394 0.34 3.94 12.34
C ILE A 394 -0.59 4.41 11.21
N SER A 395 -0.29 5.56 10.59
CA SER A 395 -1.17 6.18 9.60
C SER A 395 -1.41 5.28 8.39
N ARG A 396 -0.36 4.66 7.86
CA ARG A 396 -0.48 3.72 6.73
C ARG A 396 -1.22 2.45 7.11
N ALA A 397 -0.98 1.90 8.30
CA ALA A 397 -1.73 0.74 8.80
C ALA A 397 -3.23 1.04 8.96
N LEU A 398 -3.58 2.20 9.53
CA LEU A 398 -4.97 2.65 9.65
C LEU A 398 -5.66 2.79 8.29
N THR A 399 -4.97 3.37 7.32
CA THR A 399 -5.52 3.54 5.97
C THR A 399 -5.78 2.19 5.30
N ARG A 400 -4.86 1.23 5.37
CA ARG A 400 -5.07 -0.11 4.82
C ARG A 400 -6.26 -0.83 5.49
N LEU A 401 -6.36 -0.74 6.81
CA LEU A 401 -7.48 -1.32 7.56
C LEU A 401 -8.81 -0.68 7.19
N SER A 402 -8.86 0.63 6.98
CA SER A 402 -10.10 1.33 6.57
C SER A 402 -10.56 0.92 5.17
N GLN A 403 -9.64 0.60 4.28
CA GLN A 403 -9.92 0.20 2.89
C GLN A 403 -10.18 -1.32 2.72
N ASP A 404 -10.30 -2.08 3.81
CA ASP A 404 -10.43 -3.54 3.78
C ASP A 404 -9.25 -4.27 3.11
N ARG A 405 -8.07 -3.66 3.15
CA ARG A 405 -6.80 -4.20 2.58
C ARG A 405 -5.78 -4.52 3.65
N GLY A 406 -6.02 -4.05 4.88
CA GLY A 406 -5.17 -4.35 6.03
C GLY A 406 -5.33 -5.79 6.50
N GLY A 407 -4.25 -6.34 7.02
CA GLY A 407 -4.19 -7.70 7.56
C GLY A 407 -3.87 -7.75 9.06
N PRO A 408 -3.71 -8.95 9.61
CA PRO A 408 -3.37 -9.15 11.03
C PRO A 408 -2.09 -8.41 11.45
N ARG A 409 -1.13 -8.24 10.52
CA ARG A 409 0.11 -7.47 10.79
C ARG A 409 -0.15 -6.00 11.03
N ASP A 410 -1.13 -5.41 10.33
CA ASP A 410 -1.49 -4.01 10.53
C ASP A 410 -2.14 -3.79 11.88
N VAL A 411 -3.02 -4.71 12.29
CA VAL A 411 -3.67 -4.66 13.60
C VAL A 411 -2.63 -4.83 14.72
N LEU A 412 -1.71 -5.77 14.60
CA LEU A 412 -0.62 -5.95 15.56
C LEU A 412 0.33 -4.73 15.60
N ALA A 413 0.59 -4.10 14.45
CA ALA A 413 1.40 -2.89 14.37
C ALA A 413 0.78 -1.75 15.20
N LEU A 414 -0.55 -1.61 15.18
CA LEU A 414 -1.25 -0.62 16.01
C LEU A 414 -1.13 -0.94 17.50
N ALA A 415 -1.32 -2.18 17.91
CA ALA A 415 -1.13 -2.59 19.31
C ALA A 415 0.28 -2.24 19.79
N LYS A 416 1.31 -2.64 19.04
CA LYS A 416 2.71 -2.32 19.34
C LYS A 416 2.97 -0.82 19.42
N SER A 417 2.38 -0.03 18.52
CA SER A 417 2.56 1.43 18.52
C SER A 417 1.94 2.08 19.75
N ILE A 418 0.77 1.63 20.18
CA ILE A 418 0.12 2.13 21.41
C ILE A 418 0.97 1.76 22.64
N SER A 419 1.46 0.53 22.74
CA SER A 419 2.32 0.07 23.84
C SER A 419 3.65 0.82 23.87
N ILE A 420 4.25 1.12 22.72
CA ILE A 420 5.44 1.98 22.59
C ILE A 420 5.14 3.39 23.10
N ALA A 421 4.01 3.96 22.71
CA ALA A 421 3.61 5.29 23.14
C ALA A 421 3.41 5.36 24.66
N GLN A 422 2.83 4.33 25.29
CA GLN A 422 2.73 4.20 26.74
C GLN A 422 4.10 4.16 27.42
N SER A 423 5.04 3.42 26.85
CA SER A 423 6.41 3.35 27.36
C SER A 423 7.14 4.70 27.28
N ILE A 424 6.94 5.43 26.15
CA ILE A 424 7.48 6.78 25.99
C ILE A 424 6.85 7.75 26.99
N GLN A 425 5.54 7.68 27.19
CA GLN A 425 4.82 8.49 28.16
C GLN A 425 5.36 8.30 29.58
N GLU A 426 5.52 7.05 30.00
CA GLU A 426 6.05 6.74 31.32
C GLU A 426 7.47 7.27 31.50
N LEU A 427 8.30 7.15 30.45
CA LEU A 427 9.66 7.68 30.47
C LEU A 427 9.68 9.22 30.64
N ILE A 428 8.81 9.95 29.93
CA ILE A 428 8.69 11.41 30.01
C ILE A 428 8.16 11.82 31.39
N ARG A 429 7.14 11.13 31.90
CA ARG A 429 6.57 11.40 33.25
C ARG A 429 7.59 11.18 34.35
N SER A 430 8.32 10.09 34.31
CA SER A 430 9.36 9.78 35.30
C SER A 430 10.45 10.84 35.30
N HIS A 431 10.85 11.35 34.13
CA HIS A 431 11.82 12.43 34.01
C HIS A 431 11.27 13.75 34.58
N ASP A 432 10.03 14.12 34.25
CA ASP A 432 9.38 15.35 34.73
C ASP A 432 9.26 15.35 36.27
N THR A 433 8.82 14.23 36.85
CA THR A 433 8.71 14.05 38.33
C THR A 433 10.09 14.17 39.00
N ALA A 434 11.11 13.49 38.50
CA ALA A 434 12.46 13.55 39.02
C ALA A 434 13.07 14.95 38.95
N SER A 435 12.78 15.70 37.89
CA SER A 435 13.22 17.09 37.71
C SER A 435 12.57 18.03 38.72
N HIS A 436 11.29 17.83 39.02
CA HIS A 436 10.58 18.59 40.05
C HIS A 436 11.08 18.27 41.49
N GLU A 437 11.39 17.03 41.80
CA GLU A 437 11.93 16.62 43.11
C GLU A 437 13.37 17.11 43.32
N ALA A 438 14.18 17.16 42.26
CA ALA A 438 15.56 17.65 42.31
C ALA A 438 15.67 19.18 42.45
N ALA A 439 14.59 19.90 42.15
CA ALA A 439 14.54 21.37 42.27
C ALA A 439 14.57 21.81 43.72
N SER A 440 15.77 22.16 44.22
CA SER A 440 15.96 22.67 45.57
C SER A 440 15.35 24.09 45.69
N PRO A 441 14.67 24.43 46.80
CA PRO A 441 14.08 25.78 47.03
C PRO A 441 15.07 26.93 46.96
N SER A 442 16.37 26.65 46.98
CA SER A 442 17.45 27.64 46.95
C SER A 442 18.04 27.91 45.56
N SER A 443 17.63 27.19 44.54
CA SER A 443 18.09 27.42 43.16
C SER A 443 17.28 28.56 42.55
N SER A 444 17.91 29.63 42.15
CA SER A 444 17.28 30.76 41.40
C SER A 444 16.91 30.43 39.97
N ALA A 445 17.31 29.26 39.46
CA ALA A 445 16.91 28.72 38.19
C ALA A 445 15.81 27.66 38.40
N LEU A 446 14.57 28.00 38.06
CA LEU A 446 13.52 27.02 37.94
C LEU A 446 13.98 25.98 36.89
N PRO A 447 13.89 24.65 37.18
CA PRO A 447 14.08 23.65 36.13
C PRO A 447 13.08 23.96 35.01
N ALA A 448 13.54 23.96 33.78
CA ALA A 448 12.65 24.13 32.63
C ALA A 448 11.58 23.02 32.70
N GLY A 449 10.36 23.42 33.00
CA GLY A 449 9.23 22.47 33.00
C GLY A 449 9.05 21.86 31.62
N LEU A 450 8.25 20.80 31.55
CA LEU A 450 7.93 20.17 30.27
C LEU A 450 7.29 21.21 29.32
N PRO A 451 7.84 21.39 28.09
CA PRO A 451 7.26 22.31 27.11
C PRO A 451 5.80 21.99 26.80
N ASP A 452 5.00 23.02 26.49
CA ASP A 452 3.56 22.86 26.23
C ASP A 452 3.26 21.87 25.10
N GLN A 453 4.11 21.80 24.08
CA GLN A 453 3.98 20.84 22.97
C GLN A 453 4.15 19.38 23.43
N LEU A 454 4.84 19.15 24.54
CA LEU A 454 4.99 17.84 25.17
C LEU A 454 3.96 17.58 26.28
N ALA A 455 3.13 18.57 26.64
CA ALA A 455 2.10 18.42 27.66
C ALA A 455 1.18 17.20 27.41
N PRO A 456 0.78 16.90 26.15
CA PRO A 456 -0.02 15.69 25.87
C PRO A 456 0.65 14.36 26.24
N TRP A 457 1.97 14.36 26.46
CA TRP A 457 2.70 13.17 26.93
C TRP A 457 2.73 13.06 28.47
N ARG A 458 2.34 14.13 29.17
CA ARG A 458 2.10 14.07 30.64
C ARG A 458 0.75 13.44 30.95
N ASP A 459 -0.26 13.73 30.12
CA ASP A 459 -1.62 13.21 30.28
C ASP A 459 -1.64 11.72 29.94
N GLU A 460 -2.45 10.95 30.61
CA GLU A 460 -2.57 9.53 30.36
C GLU A 460 -3.10 9.25 28.95
N ILE A 461 -2.45 8.35 28.22
CA ILE A 461 -2.98 7.85 26.95
C ILE A 461 -4.39 7.33 27.22
N ALA A 462 -5.36 7.77 26.42
CA ALA A 462 -6.76 7.46 26.63
C ALA A 462 -6.96 5.97 26.99
N SER A 463 -7.65 5.72 28.07
CA SER A 463 -7.91 4.35 28.57
C SER A 463 -8.51 3.44 27.50
N SER A 464 -9.25 4.02 26.54
CA SER A 464 -9.77 3.32 25.37
C SER A 464 -8.67 2.79 24.46
N LEU A 465 -7.59 3.54 24.22
CA LEU A 465 -6.44 3.06 23.45
C LEU A 465 -5.65 1.97 24.20
N ALA A 466 -5.49 2.13 25.51
CA ALA A 466 -4.84 1.12 26.34
C ALA A 466 -5.62 -0.20 26.34
N ALA A 467 -6.94 -0.12 26.49
CA ALA A 467 -7.83 -1.28 26.41
C ALA A 467 -7.80 -1.94 25.02
N LEU A 468 -7.80 -1.14 23.96
CA LEU A 468 -7.66 -1.64 22.59
C LEU A 468 -6.34 -2.40 22.43
N ALA A 469 -5.19 -1.81 22.81
CA ALA A 469 -3.89 -2.46 22.68
C ALA A 469 -3.87 -3.81 23.41
N HIS A 470 -4.40 -3.86 24.64
CA HIS A 470 -4.48 -5.10 25.41
C HIS A 470 -5.32 -6.19 24.70
N ASP A 471 -6.51 -5.82 24.14
CA ASP A 471 -7.35 -6.79 23.41
C ASP A 471 -6.66 -7.28 22.14
N LEU A 472 -6.00 -6.38 21.38
CA LEU A 472 -5.27 -6.72 20.16
C LEU A 472 -4.07 -7.63 20.45
N ASP A 473 -3.28 -7.35 21.48
CA ASP A 473 -2.13 -8.17 21.88
C ASP A 473 -2.57 -9.55 22.39
N ALA A 474 -3.68 -9.62 23.14
CA ALA A 474 -4.25 -10.88 23.58
C ALA A 474 -4.82 -11.72 22.43
N ALA A 475 -5.33 -11.07 21.40
CA ALA A 475 -5.99 -11.73 20.27
C ALA A 475 -5.02 -12.29 19.23
N LEU A 476 -3.91 -11.58 18.95
CA LEU A 476 -3.09 -11.85 17.76
C LEU A 476 -1.81 -12.63 18.09
N ALA A 477 -1.51 -13.63 17.27
CA ALA A 477 -0.22 -14.32 17.30
C ALA A 477 0.91 -13.40 16.82
N ASP A 478 2.11 -13.51 17.39
CA ASP A 478 3.29 -12.75 16.97
C ASP A 478 4.44 -13.72 16.60
N PRO A 479 4.91 -13.73 15.34
CA PRO A 479 4.43 -12.95 14.19
C PRO A 479 3.17 -13.56 13.53
N PRO A 480 2.21 -12.73 13.10
CA PRO A 480 1.06 -13.21 12.38
C PRO A 480 1.41 -13.50 10.91
N PRO A 481 0.66 -14.37 10.21
CA PRO A 481 0.82 -14.59 8.77
C PRO A 481 0.60 -13.30 7.98
N THR A 482 1.05 -13.30 6.73
CA THR A 482 0.92 -12.14 5.86
C THR A 482 -0.51 -11.95 5.36
N LEU A 483 -1.20 -13.05 5.07
CA LEU A 483 -2.54 -13.02 4.47
C LEU A 483 -3.56 -13.63 5.44
N ILE A 484 -4.72 -13.00 5.54
CA ILE A 484 -5.84 -13.47 6.39
C ILE A 484 -6.26 -14.90 5.99
N ARG A 485 -6.27 -15.21 4.68
CA ARG A 485 -6.63 -16.54 4.16
C ARG A 485 -5.74 -17.68 4.63
N ASP A 486 -4.52 -17.38 5.11
CA ASP A 486 -3.59 -18.40 5.61
C ASP A 486 -4.00 -18.90 6.99
N GLY A 487 -4.86 -18.17 7.70
CA GLY A 487 -5.35 -18.51 9.04
C GLY A 487 -4.25 -18.55 10.10
N ASN A 488 -4.59 -19.04 11.30
CA ASN A 488 -3.68 -19.20 12.44
C ASN A 488 -3.04 -17.88 12.95
N PHE A 489 -3.76 -16.76 12.81
CA PHE A 489 -3.33 -15.46 13.31
C PHE A 489 -3.95 -15.06 14.65
N ILE A 490 -4.93 -15.81 15.14
CA ILE A 490 -5.50 -15.63 16.48
C ILE A 490 -4.76 -16.52 17.49
N GLN A 491 -4.46 -16.01 18.66
CA GLN A 491 -3.81 -16.78 19.75
C GLN A 491 -4.74 -17.86 20.29
N SER A 492 -4.16 -18.99 20.71
CA SER A 492 -4.88 -20.01 21.45
C SER A 492 -5.30 -19.46 22.82
N GLY A 493 -6.52 -19.77 23.24
CA GLY A 493 -7.11 -19.28 24.49
C GLY A 493 -7.90 -17.98 24.35
N TYR A 494 -7.84 -17.31 23.19
CA TYR A 494 -8.60 -16.08 22.97
C TYR A 494 -10.09 -16.34 22.68
N ASP A 495 -10.39 -17.41 21.92
CA ASP A 495 -11.77 -17.77 21.54
C ASP A 495 -11.97 -19.29 21.64
N ALA A 496 -12.85 -19.72 22.56
CA ALA A 496 -13.08 -21.12 22.83
C ALA A 496 -13.60 -21.90 21.60
N ALA A 497 -14.49 -21.31 20.81
CA ALA A 497 -15.05 -21.96 19.62
C ALA A 497 -13.99 -22.18 18.53
N LEU A 498 -13.03 -21.26 18.40
CA LEU A 498 -11.89 -21.42 17.50
C LEU A 498 -10.95 -22.53 18.00
N ASP A 499 -10.68 -22.56 19.29
CA ASP A 499 -9.82 -23.58 19.90
C ASP A 499 -10.43 -24.97 19.77
N ASP A 500 -11.74 -25.13 19.94
CA ASP A 500 -12.46 -26.38 19.69
C ASP A 500 -12.35 -26.84 18.23
N ALA A 501 -12.48 -25.91 17.28
CA ALA A 501 -12.32 -26.22 15.84
C ALA A 501 -10.88 -26.66 15.51
N ARG A 502 -9.88 -26.01 16.10
CA ARG A 502 -8.46 -26.37 15.95
C ARG A 502 -8.15 -27.73 16.57
N LEU A 503 -8.67 -27.99 17.77
CA LEU A 503 -8.51 -29.28 18.44
C LEU A 503 -9.10 -30.41 17.59
N LEU A 504 -10.34 -30.24 17.08
CA LEU A 504 -10.98 -31.23 16.21
C LEU A 504 -10.17 -31.49 14.94
N ARG A 505 -9.62 -30.45 14.32
CA ARG A 505 -8.74 -30.57 13.14
C ARG A 505 -7.46 -31.36 13.47
N ASP A 506 -6.81 -31.06 14.56
CA ASP A 506 -5.50 -31.62 14.91
C ASP A 506 -5.60 -33.02 15.48
N GLU A 507 -6.63 -33.34 16.25
CA GLU A 507 -6.96 -34.72 16.65
C GLU A 507 -7.25 -35.60 15.43
N SER A 508 -8.03 -35.09 14.48
CA SER A 508 -8.33 -35.81 13.25
C SER A 508 -7.06 -36.10 12.42
N LYS A 509 -6.08 -35.18 12.38
CA LYS A 509 -4.77 -35.43 11.74
C LYS A 509 -3.98 -36.55 12.43
N ARG A 510 -4.02 -36.61 13.78
CA ARG A 510 -3.38 -37.71 14.53
C ARG A 510 -4.03 -39.05 14.20
N VAL A 511 -5.36 -39.10 14.06
CA VAL A 511 -6.09 -40.29 13.65
C VAL A 511 -5.68 -40.73 12.25
N ILE A 512 -5.52 -39.82 11.28
CA ILE A 512 -5.00 -40.13 9.93
C ILE A 512 -3.61 -40.77 9.99
N ALA A 513 -2.72 -40.23 10.83
CA ALA A 513 -1.39 -40.82 10.99
C ALA A 513 -1.45 -42.26 11.59
N ALA A 514 -2.32 -42.50 12.54
CA ALA A 514 -2.57 -43.85 13.08
C ALA A 514 -3.19 -44.78 12.02
N MET A 515 -4.11 -44.29 11.18
CA MET A 515 -4.67 -45.05 10.05
C MET A 515 -3.60 -45.46 9.03
N GLN A 516 -2.63 -44.58 8.73
CA GLN A 516 -1.54 -44.93 7.83
C GLN A 516 -0.74 -46.14 8.35
N LEU A 517 -0.42 -46.15 9.64
CA LEU A 517 0.26 -47.29 10.26
C LEU A 517 -0.58 -48.57 10.14
N ARG A 518 -1.86 -48.52 10.52
CA ARG A 518 -2.78 -49.65 10.43
C ARG A 518 -2.88 -50.16 8.99
N TYR A 519 -3.08 -49.30 8.00
CA TYR A 519 -3.15 -49.73 6.58
C TYR A 519 -1.82 -50.29 6.08
N SER A 520 -0.69 -49.79 6.54
CA SER A 520 0.63 -50.35 6.21
C SER A 520 0.79 -51.76 6.76
N ASP A 521 0.32 -52.02 7.99
CA ASP A 521 0.38 -53.34 8.64
C ASP A 521 -0.60 -54.32 8.01
N GLU A 522 -1.87 -53.94 7.78
CA GLU A 522 -2.91 -54.75 7.19
C GLU A 522 -2.57 -55.20 5.74
N THR A 523 -1.99 -54.32 4.95
CA THR A 523 -1.65 -54.58 3.55
C THR A 523 -0.25 -55.16 3.38
N GLY A 524 0.61 -55.07 4.41
CA GLY A 524 2.03 -55.42 4.34
C GLY A 524 2.84 -54.52 3.41
N ILE A 525 2.31 -53.33 3.05
CA ILE A 525 2.96 -52.35 2.17
C ILE A 525 3.58 -51.23 3.00
N LYS A 526 4.84 -51.40 3.39
CA LYS A 526 5.58 -50.41 4.24
C LYS A 526 5.78 -49.05 3.56
N SER A 527 5.68 -48.98 2.24
CA SER A 527 5.81 -47.77 1.44
C SER A 527 4.49 -47.01 1.25
N LEU A 528 3.38 -47.52 1.78
CA LEU A 528 2.07 -46.85 1.77
C LEU A 528 2.14 -45.54 2.56
N LYS A 529 1.65 -44.44 1.96
CA LYS A 529 1.57 -43.13 2.61
C LYS A 529 0.20 -42.50 2.41
N VAL A 530 -0.34 -41.95 3.47
CA VAL A 530 -1.50 -41.08 3.37
C VAL A 530 -1.00 -39.65 3.09
N LYS A 531 -1.41 -39.07 1.96
CA LYS A 531 -1.03 -37.75 1.50
C LYS A 531 -2.26 -36.88 1.28
N TYR A 532 -2.03 -35.58 1.22
CA TYR A 532 -3.04 -34.58 0.87
C TYR A 532 -2.66 -33.86 -0.43
N ASN A 533 -3.64 -33.62 -1.30
CA ASN A 533 -3.54 -32.67 -2.39
C ASN A 533 -4.88 -31.96 -2.61
N ALA A 534 -4.84 -30.77 -3.26
CA ALA A 534 -6.04 -29.95 -3.45
C ALA A 534 -7.13 -30.57 -4.34
N VAL A 535 -6.78 -31.58 -5.19
CA VAL A 535 -7.72 -32.18 -6.14
C VAL A 535 -8.46 -33.39 -5.53
N LEU A 536 -7.73 -34.26 -4.84
CA LEU A 536 -8.26 -35.53 -4.30
C LEU A 536 -8.53 -35.46 -2.79
N GLY A 537 -8.05 -34.41 -2.12
CA GLY A 537 -8.01 -34.38 -0.67
C GLY A 537 -7.01 -35.38 -0.08
N TYR A 538 -7.32 -35.96 1.09
CA TYR A 538 -6.54 -37.05 1.67
C TYR A 538 -6.72 -38.32 0.85
N HIS A 539 -5.61 -38.93 0.48
CA HIS A 539 -5.57 -40.16 -0.30
C HIS A 539 -4.39 -41.03 0.09
N ILE A 540 -4.52 -42.32 -0.17
CA ILE A 540 -3.49 -43.31 0.06
C ILE A 540 -2.68 -43.46 -1.22
N ASP A 541 -1.38 -43.18 -1.14
CA ASP A 541 -0.40 -43.23 -2.25
C ASP A 541 0.44 -44.50 -2.10
N VAL A 542 0.39 -45.40 -3.08
CA VAL A 542 1.09 -46.69 -3.11
C VAL A 542 1.93 -46.76 -4.39
N PRO A 543 3.21 -47.21 -4.34
CA PRO A 543 4.01 -47.42 -5.54
C PRO A 543 3.31 -48.31 -6.55
N ALA A 544 3.38 -47.99 -7.85
CA ALA A 544 2.69 -48.73 -8.91
C ALA A 544 2.97 -50.25 -8.88
N ALA A 545 4.22 -50.65 -8.57
CA ALA A 545 4.61 -52.07 -8.46
C ALA A 545 3.89 -52.85 -7.34
N GLN A 546 3.26 -52.18 -6.39
CA GLN A 546 2.55 -52.78 -5.26
C GLN A 546 1.05 -52.46 -5.27
N GLY A 547 0.59 -51.62 -6.18
CA GLY A 547 -0.78 -51.16 -6.24
C GLY A 547 -1.80 -52.26 -6.60
N ASP A 548 -1.41 -53.23 -7.42
CA ASP A 548 -2.27 -54.37 -7.83
C ASP A 548 -2.72 -55.21 -6.63
N ARG A 549 -1.95 -55.21 -5.53
CA ARG A 549 -2.33 -55.92 -4.31
C ARG A 549 -3.58 -55.31 -3.65
N LEU A 550 -3.82 -54.00 -3.82
CA LEU A 550 -5.00 -53.33 -3.27
C LEU A 550 -6.20 -53.37 -4.22
N LEU A 551 -5.98 -53.77 -5.48
CA LEU A 551 -7.04 -53.97 -6.47
C LEU A 551 -7.59 -55.43 -6.46
N ALA A 552 -6.97 -56.33 -5.69
CA ALA A 552 -7.35 -57.73 -5.57
C ALA A 552 -7.93 -58.03 -4.18
N PRO A 553 -8.80 -59.09 -4.07
CA PRO A 553 -9.29 -59.55 -2.78
C PRO A 553 -8.14 -59.92 -1.82
N PRO A 554 -8.28 -59.65 -0.51
CA PRO A 554 -9.46 -59.09 0.17
C PRO A 554 -9.50 -57.57 0.23
N HIS A 555 -8.48 -56.86 -0.31
CA HIS A 555 -8.28 -55.44 -0.12
C HIS A 555 -9.18 -54.55 -1.00
N ASP A 556 -9.64 -55.03 -2.13
CA ASP A 556 -10.54 -54.35 -3.09
C ASP A 556 -11.89 -53.92 -2.46
N ALA A 557 -12.33 -54.60 -1.42
CA ALA A 557 -13.54 -54.22 -0.67
C ALA A 557 -13.37 -52.99 0.21
N VAL A 558 -12.11 -52.63 0.60
CA VAL A 558 -11.80 -51.54 1.52
C VAL A 558 -11.15 -50.36 0.79
N PHE A 559 -10.23 -50.66 -0.14
CA PHE A 559 -9.43 -49.64 -0.84
C PHE A 559 -10.07 -49.29 -2.18
N ILE A 560 -10.67 -48.10 -2.24
CA ILE A 560 -11.36 -47.57 -3.42
C ILE A 560 -10.33 -46.92 -4.33
N HIS A 561 -10.15 -47.38 -5.56
CA HIS A 561 -9.27 -46.78 -6.55
C HIS A 561 -9.71 -45.36 -6.91
N ARG A 562 -8.78 -44.42 -6.97
CA ARG A 562 -9.04 -43.00 -7.31
C ARG A 562 -8.29 -42.57 -8.56
N GLN A 563 -7.01 -42.92 -8.69
CA GLN A 563 -6.19 -42.46 -9.81
C GLN A 563 -4.97 -43.37 -9.98
N THR A 564 -4.60 -43.64 -11.24
CA THR A 564 -3.34 -44.32 -11.60
C THR A 564 -2.38 -43.26 -12.20
N LEU A 565 -1.15 -43.22 -11.70
CA LEU A 565 -0.04 -42.41 -12.20
C LEU A 565 1.09 -43.34 -12.64
N ALA A 566 2.06 -42.81 -13.40
CA ALA A 566 3.20 -43.60 -13.88
C ALA A 566 3.97 -44.32 -12.76
N ASN A 567 4.10 -43.70 -11.58
CA ASN A 567 4.91 -44.24 -10.48
C ASN A 567 4.10 -44.63 -9.23
N ALA A 568 2.79 -44.36 -9.19
CA ALA A 568 1.95 -44.59 -8.01
C ALA A 568 0.49 -44.85 -8.39
N ILE A 569 -0.20 -45.65 -7.56
CA ILE A 569 -1.66 -45.78 -7.61
C ILE A 569 -2.23 -45.15 -6.34
N ARG A 570 -3.29 -44.35 -6.51
CA ARG A 570 -3.96 -43.62 -5.42
C ARG A 570 -5.29 -44.27 -5.08
N PHE A 571 -5.48 -44.47 -3.79
CA PHE A 571 -6.69 -45.07 -3.22
C PHE A 571 -7.32 -44.14 -2.18
N SER A 572 -8.55 -44.45 -1.84
CA SER A 572 -9.24 -43.89 -0.65
C SER A 572 -9.94 -45.06 0.06
N THR A 573 -10.35 -44.81 1.30
CA THR A 573 -11.27 -45.67 2.03
C THR A 573 -12.45 -44.84 2.50
N THR A 574 -13.60 -45.48 2.80
CA THR A 574 -14.77 -44.78 3.35
C THR A 574 -14.40 -44.05 4.64
N GLU A 575 -13.67 -44.71 5.53
CA GLU A 575 -13.21 -44.17 6.80
C GLU A 575 -12.29 -42.93 6.61
N LEU A 576 -11.32 -43.02 5.67
CA LEU A 576 -10.44 -41.88 5.35
C LEU A 576 -11.22 -40.72 4.74
N ALA A 577 -12.21 -40.99 3.88
CA ALA A 577 -13.03 -39.94 3.27
C ALA A 577 -13.92 -39.22 4.29
N GLU A 578 -14.51 -39.94 5.23
CA GLU A 578 -15.31 -39.37 6.32
C GLU A 578 -14.44 -38.49 7.24
N LEU A 579 -13.25 -38.97 7.62
CA LEU A 579 -12.32 -38.22 8.46
C LEU A 579 -11.78 -37.01 7.71
N ALA A 580 -11.44 -37.11 6.44
CA ALA A 580 -11.04 -36.00 5.58
C ALA A 580 -12.14 -34.94 5.51
N GLY A 581 -13.41 -35.32 5.41
CA GLY A 581 -14.54 -34.41 5.45
C GLY A 581 -14.70 -33.69 6.79
N LYS A 582 -14.42 -34.35 7.92
CA LYS A 582 -14.41 -33.72 9.25
C LYS A 582 -13.29 -32.69 9.37
N ILE A 583 -12.07 -32.99 8.89
CA ILE A 583 -10.92 -32.08 8.90
C ILE A 583 -11.20 -30.83 8.07
N SER A 584 -11.74 -31.02 6.84
CA SER A 584 -12.07 -29.90 5.95
C SER A 584 -13.08 -28.96 6.60
N ARG A 585 -14.17 -29.50 7.13
CA ARG A 585 -15.19 -28.70 7.83
C ARG A 585 -14.63 -28.00 9.07
N ALA A 586 -13.82 -28.66 9.87
CA ALA A 586 -13.20 -28.04 11.04
C ALA A 586 -12.23 -26.92 10.64
N ALA A 587 -11.46 -27.08 9.57
CA ALA A 587 -10.56 -26.06 9.05
C ALA A 587 -11.34 -24.85 8.49
N GLU A 588 -12.41 -25.09 7.73
CA GLU A 588 -13.30 -24.05 7.21
C GLU A 588 -14.00 -23.26 8.33
N MET A 589 -14.51 -23.97 9.35
CA MET A 589 -15.11 -23.35 10.53
C MET A 589 -14.10 -22.51 11.30
N GLY A 590 -12.87 -23.03 11.49
CA GLY A 590 -11.79 -22.30 12.16
C GLY A 590 -11.42 -21.02 11.41
N LEU A 591 -11.25 -21.11 10.09
CA LEU A 591 -10.93 -19.93 9.27
C LEU A 591 -12.07 -18.90 9.27
N ALA A 592 -13.31 -19.34 9.14
CA ALA A 592 -14.49 -18.47 9.21
C ALA A 592 -14.54 -17.74 10.57
N ARG A 593 -14.28 -18.45 11.68
CA ARG A 593 -14.23 -17.85 13.00
C ARG A 593 -13.09 -16.84 13.17
N GLU A 594 -11.92 -17.13 12.63
CA GLU A 594 -10.80 -16.16 12.60
C GLU A 594 -11.18 -14.90 11.83
N HIS A 595 -11.88 -15.01 10.70
CA HIS A 595 -12.38 -13.87 9.92
C HIS A 595 -13.40 -13.03 10.71
N GLU A 596 -14.32 -13.66 11.45
CA GLU A 596 -15.27 -12.95 12.32
C GLU A 596 -14.55 -12.17 13.42
N ILE A 597 -13.58 -12.81 14.09
CA ILE A 597 -12.76 -12.17 15.12
C ILE A 597 -12.00 -10.99 14.52
N PHE A 598 -11.35 -11.18 13.36
CA PHE A 598 -10.63 -10.11 12.68
C PHE A 598 -11.52 -8.92 12.32
N ALA A 599 -12.71 -9.18 11.80
CA ALA A 599 -13.68 -8.12 11.48
C ALA A 599 -14.09 -7.32 12.73
N ARG A 600 -14.27 -7.98 13.88
CA ARG A 600 -14.54 -7.33 15.16
C ARG A 600 -13.35 -6.47 15.63
N LEU A 601 -12.13 -7.01 15.60
CA LEU A 601 -10.93 -6.27 15.99
C LEU A 601 -10.70 -5.05 15.09
N ARG A 602 -10.88 -5.22 13.78
CA ARG A 602 -10.83 -4.12 12.82
C ARG A 602 -11.87 -3.04 13.14
N ALA A 603 -13.12 -3.43 13.42
CA ALA A 603 -14.17 -2.48 13.79
C ALA A 603 -13.82 -1.71 15.07
N ALA A 604 -13.23 -2.37 16.08
CA ALA A 604 -12.76 -1.72 17.31
C ALA A 604 -11.65 -0.68 17.03
N VAL A 605 -10.70 -1.00 16.15
CA VAL A 605 -9.67 -0.05 15.69
C VAL A 605 -10.32 1.16 15.00
N LEU A 606 -11.23 0.92 14.05
CA LEU A 606 -11.88 1.98 13.28
C LEU A 606 -12.76 2.90 14.15
N ALA A 607 -13.31 2.41 15.25
CA ALA A 607 -14.06 3.22 16.20
C ALA A 607 -13.18 4.25 16.94
N LEU A 608 -11.86 4.06 17.01
CA LEU A 608 -10.90 4.94 17.70
C LEU A 608 -9.99 5.72 16.73
N LEU A 609 -10.38 5.85 15.46
CA LEU A 609 -9.60 6.54 14.43
C LEU A 609 -9.10 7.93 14.86
N PRO A 610 -9.92 8.86 15.40
CA PRO A 610 -9.43 10.19 15.77
C PRO A 610 -8.32 10.15 16.83
N ALA A 611 -8.42 9.26 17.80
CA ALA A 611 -7.42 9.11 18.86
C ALA A 611 -6.12 8.50 18.31
N LEU A 612 -6.21 7.53 17.42
CA LEU A 612 -5.07 6.90 16.75
C LEU A 612 -4.36 7.87 15.79
N ASP A 613 -5.10 8.74 15.11
CA ASP A 613 -4.53 9.80 14.28
C ASP A 613 -3.76 10.83 15.10
N ALA A 614 -4.35 11.27 16.20
CA ALA A 614 -3.66 12.17 17.11
C ALA A 614 -2.39 11.53 17.67
N LEU A 615 -2.42 10.25 18.01
CA LEU A 615 -1.26 9.50 18.47
C LEU A 615 -0.18 9.41 17.38
N ALA A 616 -0.56 9.09 16.14
CA ALA A 616 0.36 9.00 15.01
C ALA A 616 1.11 10.31 14.76
N LEU A 617 0.38 11.45 14.79
CA LEU A 617 0.98 12.77 14.65
C LEU A 617 1.95 13.09 15.78
N ARG A 618 1.54 12.88 17.04
CA ARG A 618 2.39 13.12 18.22
C ARG A 618 3.68 12.30 18.18
N MET A 619 3.62 11.04 17.75
CA MET A 619 4.80 10.18 17.62
C MET A 619 5.72 10.66 16.50
N ALA A 620 5.18 11.13 15.37
CA ALA A 620 5.96 11.70 14.27
C ALA A 620 6.65 13.01 14.69
N GLU A 621 5.94 13.90 15.39
CA GLU A 621 6.51 15.14 15.93
C GLU A 621 7.64 14.86 16.92
N LEU A 622 7.43 13.93 17.84
CA LEU A 622 8.43 13.53 18.82
C LEU A 622 9.69 12.97 18.14
N ASP A 623 9.54 12.21 17.07
CA ASP A 623 10.65 11.70 16.28
C ASP A 623 11.43 12.83 15.58
N VAL A 624 10.74 13.83 15.03
CA VAL A 624 11.40 15.01 14.44
C VAL A 624 12.15 15.82 15.50
N TYR A 625 11.53 16.09 16.65
CA TYR A 625 12.20 16.83 17.73
C TYR A 625 13.43 16.10 18.24
N THR A 626 13.34 14.81 18.50
CA THR A 626 14.49 14.01 18.97
C THR A 626 15.56 13.83 17.88
N SER A 627 15.18 13.78 16.61
CA SER A 627 16.09 13.78 15.45
C SER A 627 16.93 15.07 15.41
N LEU A 628 16.28 16.23 15.48
CA LEU A 628 16.93 17.54 15.44
C LEU A 628 17.77 17.82 16.70
N ALA A 629 17.29 17.43 17.88
CA ALA A 629 18.08 17.52 19.13
C ALA A 629 19.35 16.66 19.06
N THR A 630 19.28 15.47 18.46
CA THR A 630 20.45 14.61 18.23
C THR A 630 21.45 15.26 17.29
N LEU A 631 20.96 15.88 16.21
CA LEU A 631 21.80 16.60 15.24
C LEU A 631 22.51 17.78 15.91
N ALA A 632 21.78 18.62 16.65
CA ALA A 632 22.32 19.81 17.33
C ALA A 632 23.41 19.45 18.34
N ARG A 633 23.22 18.40 19.14
CA ARG A 633 24.22 17.91 20.08
C ARG A 633 25.48 17.36 19.41
N GLY A 634 25.32 16.65 18.27
CA GLY A 634 26.45 16.07 17.52
C GLY A 634 27.29 17.13 16.80
N ALA A 635 26.70 18.26 16.44
CA ALA A 635 27.35 19.35 15.74
C ALA A 635 27.85 20.49 16.67
N SER A 636 27.64 20.37 17.98
CA SER A 636 27.98 21.42 18.97
C SER A 636 27.33 22.78 18.66
N TRP A 637 26.08 22.76 18.21
CA TRP A 637 25.29 23.96 17.85
C TRP A 637 24.55 24.49 19.05
#